data_3ac5cc396fb8f883f2db2341bb1b56f4
#
_entry.id   3ac5cc396fb8f883f2db2341bb1b56f4
#
_cell.length_a   1.000
_cell.length_b   1.000
_cell.length_c   1.000
_cell.angle_alpha   90.00
_cell.angle_beta   90.00
_cell.angle_gamma   90.00
#
_symmetry.space_group_name_H-M   'P 1'
#
loop_
_entity.id
_entity.type
_entity.pdbx_description
1 polymer ?
#
loop_
_entity_poly.entity_id
_entity_poly.type
_entity_poly.pdbx_seq_one_letter_code
_entity_poly.pdbx_strand_id
1 'polypeptide(L)'
;MQTFRGLHFFVYLAGMKRTLTLITLLLALLPAEAQVRIVHKGAMTGSFKPWHPGGTAAEKEAIDLAAHFFLTESLTRTALWAKAIRKGDIVLCETDTEEYGEDGCRIVIDNRNVRIYGHGKGLVYGTVEFLKRYVGIDYWGAGESYEPLHKELVLDPVDTVITPTFRYRQSQNYMLRTDPLYKTWYHLEEPSEVFVANYWVHTCNRLLPASRYGAEHPEYYAYYNGKRNPSSASQWCMSNPEVLEIVCQRLDSLFKAYPDQKMISISQNDGSDTYCRCPECARIMEEEGGPSGPILRFINAVAERFPDKEISTLAYLFSVQPPRKTVPRENVSIMLCDIDCRRQTALTENPSGQEFMKALERWSKICKNLFVWDYGINFDNYLSPFPNLSTIKDNMVIFRDHHVKMHFSQIASVRGGDFAELRSYLVNNLMWDAGASLDSLEQRFLTRYYGKAGWPIYKYIKLMEGAAVGTDVDLFIYDSPVSYKNNILRPELMRRYNALFDEAEAAVAGDPVRLARVRRTRLPLQYSALEIARTEPDRDPEAIGRALDLFQDRTLEFEVEMLNERHNTPMAYCMMYRSRYLGDSKDNLAFGKPVTYLVQPRPKYRKLGETALTDGIYGGTTYVESWVGWEGTDGAFIIDLGAPTAVHSISADFLHQLGAWILLPKQVKYSVSLDGERYRSIAAIDIPESRATEVAFVPVEADCDSDARYIRVDITGVKTCPEWHYGVGNPCWFFLDEVIVK
;
A
#
# COMPACT_ATOMS: atom_id res chain seq x y z
N MET A 1 23.18 -9.02 51.79
CA MET A 1 23.15 -7.73 51.06
C MET A 1 21.90 -7.65 50.17
N GLN A 2 20.75 -7.77 50.74
CA GLN A 2 19.42 -7.70 50.08
C GLN A 2 18.42 -7.10 51.08
N THR A 3 18.44 -5.80 51.31
CA THR A 3 17.36 -5.12 52.14
C THR A 3 17.34 -3.61 51.94
N PHE A 4 17.76 -3.04 50.82
CA PHE A 4 17.74 -1.59 50.63
C PHE A 4 17.06 -1.10 49.33
N ARG A 5 16.38 -1.95 48.57
CA ARG A 5 15.64 -1.52 47.33
C ARG A 5 14.11 -1.32 47.51
N GLY A 6 13.55 -1.70 48.64
CA GLY A 6 12.10 -1.60 48.88
C GLY A 6 11.60 -0.24 49.39
N LEU A 7 12.45 0.56 50.03
CA LEU A 7 11.99 1.82 50.65
C LEU A 7 11.93 3.01 49.64
N HIS A 8 12.72 3.01 48.61
CA HIS A 8 12.67 4.09 47.58
C HIS A 8 11.47 4.00 46.65
N PHE A 9 10.92 2.82 46.41
CA PHE A 9 9.78 2.62 45.53
C PHE A 9 8.46 3.07 46.20
N PHE A 10 8.33 2.90 47.52
CA PHE A 10 7.14 3.33 48.28
C PHE A 10 7.08 4.86 48.47
N VAL A 11 8.19 5.53 48.58
CA VAL A 11 8.24 6.99 48.71
C VAL A 11 7.92 7.67 47.36
N TYR A 12 8.31 7.05 46.22
CA TYR A 12 7.97 7.57 44.91
C TYR A 12 6.49 7.42 44.55
N LEU A 13 5.87 6.28 44.92
CA LEU A 13 4.43 6.05 44.71
C LEU A 13 3.56 6.93 45.63
N ALA A 14 4.00 7.24 46.84
CA ALA A 14 3.29 8.15 47.76
C ALA A 14 3.41 9.62 47.30
N GLY A 15 4.55 10.00 46.71
CA GLY A 15 4.76 11.31 46.06
C GLY A 15 3.88 11.51 44.84
N MET A 16 3.84 10.50 43.94
CA MET A 16 3.00 10.54 42.73
C MET A 16 1.49 10.59 43.06
N LYS A 17 1.00 9.84 44.07
CA LYS A 17 -0.40 9.93 44.51
C LYS A 17 -0.74 11.30 45.07
N ARG A 18 0.16 11.92 45.84
CA ARG A 18 -0.06 13.29 46.36
C ARG A 18 -0.01 14.35 45.26
N THR A 19 0.88 14.20 44.27
CA THR A 19 0.98 15.11 43.11
C THR A 19 -0.23 14.96 42.18
N LEU A 20 -0.68 13.72 41.89
CA LEU A 20 -1.92 13.49 41.15
C LEU A 20 -3.15 14.04 41.87
N THR A 21 -3.25 13.85 43.20
CA THR A 21 -4.36 14.38 44.00
C THR A 21 -4.33 15.91 44.09
N LEU A 22 -3.15 16.54 44.14
CA LEU A 22 -3.03 18.00 44.04
C LEU A 22 -3.37 18.54 42.64
N ILE A 23 -2.97 17.86 41.59
CA ILE A 23 -3.31 18.23 40.22
C ILE A 23 -4.81 18.05 39.97
N THR A 24 -5.42 16.98 40.48
CA THR A 24 -6.88 16.76 40.41
C THR A 24 -7.65 17.78 41.26
N LEU A 25 -7.11 18.19 42.40
CA LEU A 25 -7.71 19.27 43.21
C LEU A 25 -7.49 20.67 42.60
N LEU A 26 -6.35 20.93 41.95
CA LEU A 26 -6.15 22.22 41.23
C LEU A 26 -7.03 22.31 39.99
N LEU A 27 -7.28 21.20 39.28
CA LEU A 27 -8.20 21.16 38.14
C LEU A 27 -9.68 21.28 38.59
N ALA A 28 -10.00 20.88 39.84
CA ALA A 28 -11.35 21.05 40.44
C ALA A 28 -11.61 22.47 41.00
N LEU A 29 -10.58 23.33 41.03
CA LEU A 29 -10.68 24.70 41.51
C LEU A 29 -10.69 25.77 40.41
N LEU A 30 -10.78 25.35 39.13
CA LEU A 30 -11.17 26.29 38.07
C LEU A 30 -12.60 26.73 38.35
N PRO A 31 -12.88 28.03 38.49
CA PRO A 31 -14.23 28.48 38.81
C PRO A 31 -15.18 27.97 37.73
N ALA A 32 -16.31 27.40 38.15
CA ALA A 32 -17.35 26.90 37.23
C ALA A 32 -17.89 28.00 36.28
N GLU A 33 -17.49 29.26 36.49
CA GLU A 33 -17.74 30.42 35.64
C GLU A 33 -16.84 30.47 34.41
N ALA A 34 -15.71 29.71 34.36
CA ALA A 34 -14.77 29.73 33.23
C ALA A 34 -15.17 28.77 32.07
N GLN A 35 -16.06 27.83 32.33
CA GLN A 35 -16.47 26.80 31.36
C GLN A 35 -17.66 27.25 30.49
N VAL A 36 -17.73 26.71 29.25
CA VAL A 36 -18.91 26.87 28.41
C VAL A 36 -19.65 25.56 28.25
N ARG A 37 -20.98 25.63 28.40
CA ARG A 37 -21.85 24.48 28.17
C ARG A 37 -22.37 24.50 26.75
N ILE A 38 -22.08 23.45 25.99
CA ILE A 38 -22.49 23.28 24.59
C ILE A 38 -23.76 22.42 24.49
N VAL A 39 -23.88 21.38 25.33
CA VAL A 39 -25.09 20.55 25.40
C VAL A 39 -25.63 20.56 26.84
N HIS A 40 -26.96 20.70 26.98
CA HIS A 40 -27.68 20.61 28.21
C HIS A 40 -28.97 19.79 28.02
N LYS A 41 -29.17 18.78 28.88
CA LYS A 41 -30.31 17.84 28.79
C LYS A 41 -30.48 17.23 27.38
N GLY A 42 -29.39 16.91 26.73
CA GLY A 42 -29.40 16.32 25.39
C GLY A 42 -29.65 17.29 24.22
N ALA A 43 -29.72 18.60 24.48
CA ALA A 43 -29.92 19.59 23.42
C ALA A 43 -28.77 20.61 23.39
N MET A 44 -28.42 21.12 22.23
CA MET A 44 -27.46 22.22 22.10
C MET A 44 -27.97 23.48 22.77
N THR A 45 -27.11 24.13 23.54
CA THR A 45 -27.40 25.43 24.19
C THR A 45 -27.34 26.63 23.25
N GLY A 46 -26.51 26.48 22.19
CA GLY A 46 -26.33 27.46 21.13
C GLY A 46 -26.49 26.84 19.74
N SER A 47 -25.83 27.40 18.75
CA SER A 47 -25.83 26.93 17.36
C SER A 47 -24.48 27.17 16.69
N PHE A 48 -24.21 26.44 15.60
CA PHE A 48 -23.12 26.80 14.71
C PHE A 48 -23.49 28.09 13.93
N LYS A 49 -22.59 29.05 13.90
CA LYS A 49 -22.83 30.36 13.27
C LYS A 49 -21.63 30.85 12.47
N PRO A 50 -21.87 31.42 11.29
CA PRO A 50 -20.83 32.13 10.59
C PRO A 50 -20.49 33.45 11.33
N TRP A 51 -19.22 33.84 11.27
CA TRP A 51 -18.78 35.16 11.74
C TRP A 51 -19.17 36.26 10.77
N HIS A 52 -19.01 36.01 9.47
CA HIS A 52 -19.34 36.97 8.43
C HIS A 52 -20.85 37.02 8.13
N PRO A 53 -21.42 38.17 7.88
CA PRO A 53 -22.83 38.28 7.50
C PRO A 53 -23.16 37.49 6.25
N GLY A 54 -24.05 36.51 6.34
CA GLY A 54 -24.43 35.66 5.23
C GLY A 54 -23.51 34.45 5.01
N GLY A 55 -22.41 34.37 5.74
CA GLY A 55 -21.42 33.27 5.67
C GLY A 55 -20.58 33.26 4.39
N THR A 56 -19.29 33.06 4.54
CA THR A 56 -18.38 32.77 3.43
C THR A 56 -18.60 31.34 2.90
N ALA A 57 -17.91 30.95 1.82
CA ALA A 57 -17.98 29.60 1.28
C ALA A 57 -17.49 28.56 2.33
N ALA A 58 -16.33 28.84 2.96
CA ALA A 58 -15.75 27.96 3.98
C ALA A 58 -16.61 27.88 5.26
N GLU A 59 -17.19 28.99 5.70
CA GLU A 59 -18.10 29.01 6.85
C GLU A 59 -19.38 28.18 6.59
N LYS A 60 -19.92 28.23 5.37
CA LYS A 60 -21.07 27.42 4.97
C LYS A 60 -20.74 25.94 4.93
N GLU A 61 -19.62 25.59 4.29
CA GLU A 61 -19.14 24.20 4.22
C GLU A 61 -18.90 23.62 5.63
N ALA A 62 -18.28 24.39 6.51
CA ALA A 62 -18.07 23.98 7.91
C ALA A 62 -19.37 23.80 8.70
N ILE A 63 -20.39 24.64 8.43
CA ILE A 63 -21.74 24.46 9.02
C ILE A 63 -22.42 23.20 8.49
N ASP A 64 -22.36 22.96 7.17
CA ASP A 64 -22.98 21.79 6.53
C ASP A 64 -22.33 20.49 7.04
N LEU A 65 -20.99 20.49 7.20
CA LEU A 65 -20.24 19.40 7.82
C LEU A 65 -20.72 19.14 9.25
N ALA A 66 -20.79 20.18 10.08
CA ALA A 66 -21.26 20.03 11.44
C ALA A 66 -22.70 19.53 11.50
N ALA A 67 -23.57 20.05 10.62
CA ALA A 67 -24.96 19.63 10.52
C ALA A 67 -25.11 18.14 10.21
N HIS A 68 -24.23 17.56 9.39
CA HIS A 68 -24.25 16.13 9.06
C HIS A 68 -24.23 15.25 10.32
N PHE A 69 -23.43 15.60 11.32
CA PHE A 69 -23.25 14.82 12.55
C PHE A 69 -24.24 15.16 13.66
N PHE A 70 -24.94 16.29 13.60
CA PHE A 70 -25.90 16.71 14.60
C PHE A 70 -27.35 16.54 14.17
N LEU A 71 -27.63 15.94 13.00
CA LEU A 71 -28.98 15.77 12.44
C LEU A 71 -29.80 14.65 13.08
N THR A 72 -29.20 13.72 13.79
CA THR A 72 -29.90 12.63 14.47
C THR A 72 -30.43 13.11 15.83
N GLU A 73 -31.68 13.59 15.86
CA GLU A 73 -32.48 13.97 17.02
C GLU A 73 -32.23 15.39 17.60
N SER A 74 -32.89 16.37 17.01
CA SER A 74 -33.18 17.69 17.57
C SER A 74 -32.02 18.63 17.96
N LEU A 75 -30.79 18.37 17.49
CA LEU A 75 -29.62 19.16 17.85
C LEU A 75 -29.23 20.24 16.81
N THR A 76 -29.83 20.25 15.62
CA THR A 76 -29.51 21.24 14.61
C THR A 76 -30.31 22.53 14.79
N ARG A 77 -29.70 23.50 15.43
CA ARG A 77 -30.00 24.90 15.18
C ARG A 77 -28.86 25.50 14.39
N THR A 78 -28.89 25.30 13.08
CA THR A 78 -28.06 26.09 12.15
C THR A 78 -28.77 27.41 11.93
N ALA A 79 -28.15 28.50 12.34
CA ALA A 79 -28.71 29.83 12.14
C ALA A 79 -27.80 30.63 11.22
N LEU A 80 -27.93 30.44 9.90
CA LEU A 80 -27.28 31.27 8.87
C LEU A 80 -27.55 32.78 9.02
N TRP A 81 -28.51 33.18 9.87
CA TRP A 81 -29.07 34.55 9.93
C TRP A 81 -29.13 35.16 11.33
N ALA A 82 -28.44 34.59 12.33
CA ALA A 82 -28.54 35.13 13.67
C ALA A 82 -27.70 36.42 13.84
N LYS A 83 -28.36 37.53 14.12
CA LYS A 83 -27.77 38.86 14.29
C LYS A 83 -26.86 39.03 15.53
N ALA A 84 -26.82 38.08 16.46
CA ALA A 84 -26.01 38.17 17.66
C ALA A 84 -25.44 36.82 18.09
N ILE A 85 -24.17 36.80 18.48
CA ILE A 85 -23.50 35.66 19.11
C ILE A 85 -23.99 35.55 20.57
N ARG A 86 -24.49 34.35 20.95
CA ARG A 86 -25.00 34.04 22.28
C ARG A 86 -24.07 33.11 23.03
N LYS A 87 -24.25 33.00 24.34
CA LYS A 87 -23.53 32.00 25.13
C LYS A 87 -23.90 30.58 24.66
N GLY A 88 -22.88 29.76 24.46
CA GLY A 88 -23.01 28.39 23.95
C GLY A 88 -22.96 28.26 22.41
N ASP A 89 -22.86 29.36 21.66
CA ASP A 89 -22.68 29.30 20.20
C ASP A 89 -21.28 28.81 19.85
N ILE A 90 -21.18 28.10 18.70
CA ILE A 90 -19.94 27.73 18.05
C ILE A 90 -19.80 28.61 16.81
N VAL A 91 -18.83 29.51 16.84
CA VAL A 91 -18.64 30.58 15.83
C VAL A 91 -17.52 30.19 14.90
N LEU A 92 -17.83 30.12 13.62
CA LEU A 92 -16.88 29.82 12.54
C LEU A 92 -16.37 31.12 11.95
N CYS A 93 -15.06 31.35 12.04
CA CYS A 93 -14.43 32.62 11.73
C CYS A 93 -13.41 32.40 10.60
N GLU A 94 -13.81 32.62 9.36
CA GLU A 94 -12.84 32.61 8.27
C GLU A 94 -11.89 33.80 8.39
N THR A 95 -10.57 33.54 8.28
CA THR A 95 -9.53 34.58 8.29
C THR A 95 -9.17 34.99 6.88
N ASP A 96 -8.72 36.23 6.69
CA ASP A 96 -8.35 36.76 5.37
C ASP A 96 -7.07 36.13 4.81
N THR A 97 -6.28 35.50 5.67
CA THR A 97 -4.98 34.90 5.33
C THR A 97 -4.76 33.59 6.07
N GLU A 98 -3.76 32.83 5.65
CA GLU A 98 -3.28 31.61 6.31
C GLU A 98 -2.50 31.92 7.60
N GLU A 99 -3.08 32.72 8.52
CA GLU A 99 -2.44 33.15 9.77
C GLU A 99 -1.92 31.98 10.61
N TYR A 100 -2.58 30.81 10.50
CA TYR A 100 -2.23 29.58 11.26
C TYR A 100 -1.47 28.55 10.42
N GLY A 101 -0.90 28.97 9.29
CA GLY A 101 -0.24 28.10 8.32
C GLY A 101 -1.21 27.49 7.31
N GLU A 102 -0.66 26.82 6.30
CA GLU A 102 -1.40 26.14 5.26
C GLU A 102 -2.28 25.06 5.91
N ASP A 103 -3.59 25.05 5.63
CA ASP A 103 -4.60 24.17 6.23
C ASP A 103 -4.75 24.25 7.77
N GLY A 104 -4.04 25.14 8.44
CA GLY A 104 -4.07 25.28 9.88
C GLY A 104 -5.31 26.00 10.42
N CYS A 105 -5.57 25.81 11.70
CA CYS A 105 -6.70 26.43 12.40
C CYS A 105 -6.34 26.80 13.84
N ARG A 106 -7.17 27.66 14.47
CA ARG A 106 -7.11 27.96 15.89
C ARG A 106 -8.48 27.73 16.52
N ILE A 107 -8.52 27.02 17.63
CA ILE A 107 -9.74 26.80 18.43
C ILE A 107 -9.60 27.53 19.76
N VAL A 108 -10.53 28.44 20.00
CA VAL A 108 -10.63 29.20 21.25
C VAL A 108 -11.94 28.84 21.94
N ILE A 109 -11.86 28.35 23.14
CA ILE A 109 -12.99 28.09 24.03
C ILE A 109 -12.86 29.00 25.23
N ASP A 110 -13.86 29.86 25.46
CA ASP A 110 -13.93 30.70 26.64
C ASP A 110 -15.23 30.42 27.42
N ASN A 111 -15.52 31.20 28.44
CA ASN A 111 -16.74 31.00 29.24
C ASN A 111 -18.05 31.40 28.54
N ARG A 112 -17.99 31.86 27.32
CA ARG A 112 -19.16 32.30 26.54
C ARG A 112 -19.46 31.40 25.36
N ASN A 113 -18.44 31.08 24.52
CA ASN A 113 -18.63 30.34 23.28
C ASN A 113 -17.34 29.66 22.81
N VAL A 114 -17.48 28.89 21.74
CA VAL A 114 -16.37 28.34 20.97
C VAL A 114 -16.17 29.21 19.73
N ARG A 115 -14.92 29.52 19.38
CA ARG A 115 -14.56 30.15 18.11
C ARG A 115 -13.53 29.30 17.40
N ILE A 116 -13.78 29.03 16.14
CA ILE A 116 -12.89 28.28 15.27
C ILE A 116 -12.46 29.22 14.15
N TYR A 117 -11.15 29.45 14.06
CA TYR A 117 -10.52 30.34 13.08
C TYR A 117 -9.75 29.52 12.07
N GLY A 118 -9.79 29.88 10.80
CA GLY A 118 -9.02 29.29 9.73
C GLY A 118 -9.28 29.98 8.39
N HIS A 119 -8.41 29.77 7.42
CA HIS A 119 -8.59 30.26 6.05
C HIS A 119 -9.00 29.10 5.15
N GLY A 120 -10.04 29.27 4.33
CA GLY A 120 -10.50 28.25 3.38
C GLY A 120 -10.68 26.86 4.02
N LYS A 121 -9.95 25.86 3.52
CA LYS A 121 -9.95 24.49 4.05
C LYS A 121 -9.59 24.42 5.55
N GLY A 122 -8.70 25.29 6.02
CA GLY A 122 -8.28 25.32 7.43
C GLY A 122 -9.44 25.55 8.40
N LEU A 123 -10.45 26.34 8.02
CA LEU A 123 -11.67 26.51 8.83
C LEU A 123 -12.51 25.22 8.89
N VAL A 124 -12.68 24.54 7.76
CA VAL A 124 -13.41 23.26 7.68
C VAL A 124 -12.70 22.20 8.50
N TYR A 125 -11.38 22.08 8.37
CA TYR A 125 -10.55 21.16 9.16
C TYR A 125 -10.58 21.48 10.66
N GLY A 126 -10.57 22.76 11.03
CA GLY A 126 -10.75 23.18 12.41
C GLY A 126 -12.08 22.74 12.99
N THR A 127 -13.14 22.73 12.19
CA THR A 127 -14.45 22.22 12.59
C THR A 127 -14.41 20.70 12.80
N VAL A 128 -13.78 19.94 11.90
CA VAL A 128 -13.55 18.50 12.11
C VAL A 128 -12.75 18.24 13.39
N GLU A 129 -11.67 18.99 13.62
CA GLU A 129 -10.85 18.83 14.84
C GLU A 129 -11.65 19.16 16.12
N PHE A 130 -12.53 20.15 16.06
CA PHE A 130 -13.46 20.42 17.15
C PHE A 130 -14.39 19.21 17.42
N LEU A 131 -14.98 18.65 16.37
CA LEU A 131 -15.87 17.49 16.47
C LEU A 131 -15.14 16.26 17.00
N LYS A 132 -13.91 16.00 16.55
CA LYS A 132 -13.08 14.88 17.02
C LYS A 132 -12.64 15.03 18.48
N ARG A 133 -12.09 16.20 18.84
CA ARG A 133 -11.39 16.41 20.11
C ARG A 133 -12.34 16.74 21.26
N TYR A 134 -13.35 17.56 21.00
CA TYR A 134 -14.22 18.10 22.04
C TYR A 134 -15.61 17.50 22.08
N VAL A 135 -16.17 17.10 20.95
CA VAL A 135 -17.44 16.38 20.89
C VAL A 135 -17.23 14.87 20.97
N GLY A 136 -16.11 14.37 20.47
CA GLY A 136 -15.75 12.96 20.59
C GLY A 136 -16.27 12.09 19.44
N ILE A 137 -16.59 12.67 18.29
CA ILE A 137 -17.04 11.95 17.10
C ILE A 137 -15.86 11.24 16.45
N ASP A 138 -16.11 10.04 15.88
CA ASP A 138 -15.27 9.36 14.90
C ASP A 138 -16.08 9.01 13.68
N TYR A 139 -15.46 9.10 12.50
CA TYR A 139 -16.03 8.74 11.23
C TYR A 139 -15.10 7.79 10.50
N TRP A 140 -15.63 6.67 9.98
CA TRP A 140 -14.81 5.61 9.35
C TRP A 140 -15.08 5.44 7.87
N GLY A 141 -16.00 6.26 7.31
CA GLY A 141 -16.39 6.22 5.91
C GLY A 141 -17.69 5.44 5.67
N ALA A 142 -18.28 5.63 4.48
CA ALA A 142 -19.51 4.96 4.03
C ALA A 142 -20.70 5.07 5.01
N GLY A 143 -20.81 6.22 5.71
CA GLY A 143 -21.86 6.46 6.72
C GLY A 143 -21.62 5.77 8.06
N GLU A 144 -20.49 5.11 8.25
CA GLU A 144 -20.13 4.49 9.53
C GLU A 144 -19.46 5.50 10.46
N SER A 145 -20.08 5.82 11.60
CA SER A 145 -19.57 6.77 12.60
C SER A 145 -19.72 6.25 14.04
N TYR A 146 -19.04 6.90 14.94
CA TYR A 146 -19.32 6.86 16.37
C TYR A 146 -19.69 8.26 16.83
N GLU A 147 -20.91 8.43 17.26
CA GLU A 147 -21.44 9.68 17.74
C GLU A 147 -21.88 9.51 19.21
N PRO A 148 -21.14 10.09 20.17
CA PRO A 148 -21.49 9.94 21.56
C PRO A 148 -22.76 10.76 21.90
N LEU A 149 -23.70 10.12 22.56
CA LEU A 149 -24.91 10.80 23.08
C LEU A 149 -24.56 11.59 24.34
N HIS A 150 -24.42 12.91 24.21
CA HIS A 150 -24.16 13.79 25.31
C HIS A 150 -25.47 14.29 25.96
N LYS A 151 -25.74 13.92 27.22
CA LYS A 151 -26.76 14.60 28.04
C LYS A 151 -26.28 15.98 28.47
N GLU A 152 -24.98 16.09 28.79
CA GLU A 152 -24.29 17.32 29.15
C GLU A 152 -22.93 17.31 28.42
N LEU A 153 -22.58 18.44 27.82
CA LEU A 153 -21.26 18.71 27.28
C LEU A 153 -20.80 20.07 27.74
N VAL A 154 -19.84 20.07 28.64
CA VAL A 154 -19.23 21.28 29.22
C VAL A 154 -17.73 21.25 28.83
N LEU A 155 -17.25 22.33 28.25
CA LEU A 155 -15.89 22.44 27.76
C LEU A 155 -15.08 23.42 28.63
N ASP A 156 -13.86 23.00 28.93
CA ASP A 156 -12.88 23.86 29.60
C ASP A 156 -12.34 24.93 28.68
N PRO A 157 -11.89 26.07 29.19
CA PRO A 157 -11.22 27.09 28.40
C PRO A 157 -9.97 26.52 27.74
N VAL A 158 -9.82 26.84 26.44
CA VAL A 158 -8.65 26.47 25.67
C VAL A 158 -8.36 27.53 24.61
N ASP A 159 -7.11 27.68 24.27
CA ASP A 159 -6.63 28.45 23.12
C ASP A 159 -5.51 27.65 22.48
N THR A 160 -5.80 27.04 21.32
CA THR A 160 -4.88 26.15 20.66
C THR A 160 -4.83 26.40 19.16
N VAL A 161 -3.62 26.42 18.61
CA VAL A 161 -3.35 26.41 17.18
C VAL A 161 -3.04 24.97 16.76
N ILE A 162 -3.62 24.53 15.68
CA ILE A 162 -3.44 23.18 15.11
C ILE A 162 -2.94 23.36 13.68
N THR A 163 -1.77 22.81 13.39
CA THR A 163 -1.16 22.82 12.07
C THR A 163 -0.84 21.39 11.65
N PRO A 164 -1.05 21.04 10.37
CA PRO A 164 -0.71 19.70 9.90
C PRO A 164 0.80 19.46 9.92
N THR A 165 1.20 18.21 10.17
CA THR A 165 2.62 17.79 10.05
C THR A 165 3.07 17.87 8.60
N PHE A 166 2.27 17.40 7.66
CA PHE A 166 2.54 17.45 6.22
C PHE A 166 1.54 18.37 5.52
N ARG A 167 2.02 19.25 4.63
CA ARG A 167 1.17 20.20 3.87
C ARG A 167 0.32 19.48 2.80
N TYR A 168 0.78 18.36 2.25
CA TYR A 168 0.03 17.48 1.34
C TYR A 168 -0.07 16.10 1.97
N ARG A 169 -1.28 15.56 2.01
CA ARG A 169 -1.61 14.31 2.69
C ARG A 169 -2.52 13.49 1.79
N GLN A 170 -2.00 12.37 1.31
CA GLN A 170 -2.73 11.46 0.45
C GLN A 170 -2.60 10.04 0.97
N SER A 171 -3.71 9.31 1.03
CA SER A 171 -3.69 7.88 1.26
C SER A 171 -4.50 7.16 0.18
N GLN A 172 -3.96 6.06 -0.33
CA GLN A 172 -4.70 5.22 -1.25
C GLN A 172 -5.57 4.24 -0.47
N ASN A 173 -6.86 4.52 -0.36
CA ASN A 173 -7.81 3.62 0.27
C ASN A 173 -9.18 3.65 -0.44
N TYR A 174 -9.95 2.57 -0.28
CA TYR A 174 -11.23 2.42 -0.99
C TYR A 174 -12.29 3.45 -0.57
N MET A 175 -12.22 3.95 0.67
CA MET A 175 -13.20 4.90 1.22
C MET A 175 -13.13 6.26 0.51
N LEU A 176 -11.93 6.71 0.10
CA LEU A 176 -11.78 7.96 -0.67
C LEU A 176 -12.54 7.96 -1.99
N ARG A 177 -12.65 6.78 -2.65
CA ARG A 177 -13.34 6.67 -3.94
C ARG A 177 -14.85 6.77 -3.83
N THR A 178 -15.41 6.47 -2.67
CA THR A 178 -16.85 6.29 -2.46
C THR A 178 -17.47 7.32 -1.53
N ASP A 179 -16.64 8.11 -0.81
CA ASP A 179 -17.10 8.95 0.27
C ASP A 179 -16.34 10.30 0.37
N PRO A 180 -16.89 11.36 -0.20
CA PRO A 180 -16.30 12.71 -0.13
C PRO A 180 -16.12 13.23 1.30
N LEU A 181 -17.04 12.85 2.24
CA LEU A 181 -16.94 13.26 3.64
C LEU A 181 -15.70 12.65 4.31
N TYR A 182 -15.34 11.42 3.94
CA TYR A 182 -14.13 10.77 4.45
C TYR A 182 -12.87 11.59 4.14
N LYS A 183 -12.75 12.12 2.93
CA LYS A 183 -11.64 12.99 2.53
C LYS A 183 -11.54 14.22 3.43
N THR A 184 -12.64 14.94 3.61
CA THR A 184 -12.69 16.13 4.47
C THR A 184 -12.40 15.78 5.93
N TRP A 185 -12.97 14.67 6.45
CA TRP A 185 -12.80 14.25 7.84
C TRP A 185 -11.35 13.93 8.21
N TYR A 186 -10.59 13.37 7.25
CA TYR A 186 -9.17 13.05 7.47
C TYR A 186 -8.22 14.08 6.85
N HIS A 187 -8.73 15.22 6.38
CA HIS A 187 -7.92 16.32 5.82
C HIS A 187 -7.03 15.88 4.67
N LEU A 188 -7.55 14.98 3.81
CA LEU A 188 -6.82 14.39 2.70
C LEU A 188 -7.02 15.18 1.41
N GLU A 189 -6.09 15.00 0.48
CA GLU A 189 -6.12 15.56 -0.85
C GLU A 189 -6.01 14.47 -1.91
N GLU A 190 -6.51 14.77 -3.11
CA GLU A 190 -6.37 13.90 -4.26
C GLU A 190 -5.47 14.53 -5.32
N PRO A 191 -4.71 13.72 -6.10
CA PRO A 191 -3.84 14.25 -7.13
C PRO A 191 -4.55 15.13 -8.14
N SER A 192 -5.80 14.83 -8.50
CA SER A 192 -6.62 15.63 -9.43
C SER A 192 -6.91 17.05 -8.95
N GLU A 193 -6.83 17.30 -7.64
CA GLU A 193 -7.05 18.63 -7.05
C GLU A 193 -5.78 19.48 -7.02
N VAL A 194 -4.63 18.85 -6.88
CA VAL A 194 -3.35 19.54 -6.63
C VAL A 194 -2.48 19.57 -7.90
N PHE A 195 -2.43 18.46 -8.63
CA PHE A 195 -1.56 18.33 -9.80
C PHE A 195 -2.30 18.69 -11.10
N VAL A 196 -1.70 19.56 -11.88
CA VAL A 196 -2.20 20.02 -13.18
C VAL A 196 -2.65 18.83 -14.03
N ALA A 197 -3.91 18.85 -14.45
CA ALA A 197 -4.52 17.79 -15.25
C ALA A 197 -4.23 16.37 -14.74
N ASN A 198 -4.06 16.18 -13.42
CA ASN A 198 -3.69 14.92 -12.79
C ASN A 198 -2.35 14.34 -13.31
N TYR A 199 -1.36 15.22 -13.61
CA TYR A 199 0.03 14.80 -13.89
C TYR A 199 0.77 14.60 -12.58
N TRP A 200 0.54 13.45 -11.96
CA TRP A 200 1.02 13.11 -10.62
C TRP A 200 2.29 12.27 -10.62
N VAL A 201 2.28 11.05 -11.20
CA VAL A 201 3.44 10.15 -11.28
C VAL A 201 3.49 9.44 -12.64
N HIS A 202 4.67 8.92 -13.04
CA HIS A 202 4.89 8.20 -14.30
C HIS A 202 4.39 8.98 -15.52
N THR A 203 4.76 10.26 -15.60
CA THR A 203 4.18 11.21 -16.55
C THR A 203 4.93 11.34 -17.86
N CYS A 204 6.14 10.76 -17.98
CA CYS A 204 6.99 10.92 -19.16
C CYS A 204 6.26 10.57 -20.46
N ASN A 205 5.64 9.40 -20.57
CA ASN A 205 4.95 9.05 -21.81
C ASN A 205 3.70 9.91 -22.10
N ARG A 206 3.08 10.52 -21.07
CA ARG A 206 1.96 11.46 -21.27
C ARG A 206 2.42 12.81 -21.78
N LEU A 207 3.61 13.27 -21.39
CA LEU A 207 4.21 14.54 -21.83
C LEU A 207 4.87 14.43 -23.18
N LEU A 208 5.58 13.33 -23.45
CA LEU A 208 6.27 13.07 -24.72
C LEU A 208 5.96 11.64 -25.21
N PRO A 209 4.77 11.40 -25.82
CA PRO A 209 4.33 10.07 -26.20
C PRO A 209 5.23 9.43 -27.26
N ALA A 210 5.73 8.21 -27.00
CA ALA A 210 6.55 7.48 -27.97
C ALA A 210 5.78 7.12 -29.24
N SER A 211 4.46 6.96 -29.17
CA SER A 211 3.60 6.76 -30.34
C SER A 211 3.61 7.93 -31.31
N ARG A 212 3.91 9.15 -30.84
CA ARG A 212 3.95 10.37 -31.66
C ARG A 212 5.36 10.68 -32.17
N TYR A 213 6.36 10.51 -31.32
CA TYR A 213 7.72 10.99 -31.61
C TYR A 213 8.71 9.85 -31.85
N GLY A 214 8.43 8.63 -31.40
CA GLY A 214 9.43 7.57 -31.33
C GLY A 214 9.96 7.08 -32.69
N ALA A 215 9.13 7.12 -33.75
CA ALA A 215 9.55 6.70 -35.08
C ALA A 215 10.47 7.72 -35.76
N GLU A 216 10.17 9.03 -35.61
CA GLU A 216 10.91 10.11 -36.30
C GLU A 216 12.10 10.61 -35.45
N HIS A 217 11.97 10.55 -34.12
CA HIS A 217 12.90 11.07 -33.12
C HIS A 217 13.27 10.03 -32.06
N PRO A 218 13.87 8.89 -32.43
CA PRO A 218 14.29 7.88 -31.46
C PRO A 218 15.31 8.41 -30.45
N GLU A 219 16.06 9.46 -30.76
CA GLU A 219 17.05 10.12 -29.91
C GLU A 219 16.43 10.83 -28.66
N TYR A 220 15.12 11.05 -28.64
CA TYR A 220 14.43 11.59 -27.47
C TYR A 220 14.31 10.57 -26.35
N TYR A 221 14.40 9.28 -26.67
CA TYR A 221 14.22 8.18 -25.74
C TYR A 221 15.56 7.57 -25.30
N ALA A 222 15.52 6.85 -24.21
CA ALA A 222 16.69 6.30 -23.55
C ALA A 222 17.50 5.37 -24.47
N TYR A 223 18.82 5.55 -24.43
CA TYR A 223 19.80 4.68 -25.06
C TYR A 223 20.32 3.69 -24.04
N TYR A 224 20.02 2.42 -24.21
CA TYR A 224 20.56 1.29 -23.45
C TYR A 224 20.57 0.02 -24.29
N ASN A 225 21.36 -0.98 -23.91
CA ASN A 225 21.57 -2.21 -24.68
C ASN A 225 21.94 -1.96 -26.15
N GLY A 226 22.76 -0.92 -26.38
CA GLY A 226 23.33 -0.61 -27.72
C GLY A 226 22.37 0.10 -28.68
N LYS A 227 21.14 0.47 -28.27
CA LYS A 227 20.16 1.13 -29.15
C LYS A 227 19.28 2.14 -28.41
N ARG A 228 18.60 3.02 -29.15
CA ARG A 228 17.47 3.83 -28.64
C ARG A 228 16.22 2.95 -28.54
N ASN A 229 15.43 3.14 -27.51
CA ASN A 229 14.31 2.27 -27.20
C ASN A 229 13.01 3.08 -27.03
N PRO A 230 12.41 3.63 -28.08
CA PRO A 230 11.15 4.37 -28.01
C PRO A 230 9.97 3.41 -27.78
N SER A 231 9.34 3.51 -26.62
CA SER A 231 8.11 2.80 -26.27
C SER A 231 7.32 3.60 -25.24
N SER A 232 6.09 3.21 -24.95
CA SER A 232 5.26 3.86 -23.91
C SER A 232 5.86 3.77 -22.51
N ALA A 233 6.73 2.79 -22.26
CA ALA A 233 7.43 2.59 -21.00
C ALA A 233 8.86 3.17 -20.99
N SER A 234 9.34 3.73 -22.11
CA SER A 234 10.71 4.24 -22.22
C SER A 234 10.95 5.44 -21.32
N GLN A 235 12.14 5.49 -20.72
CA GLN A 235 12.66 6.72 -20.14
C GLN A 235 13.11 7.68 -21.26
N TRP A 236 13.29 8.96 -20.90
CA TRP A 236 13.78 9.96 -21.83
C TRP A 236 15.30 10.08 -21.84
N CYS A 237 15.83 10.66 -22.92
CA CYS A 237 17.18 11.20 -22.93
C CYS A 237 17.17 12.59 -22.25
N MET A 238 17.43 12.65 -20.95
CA MET A 238 17.38 13.87 -20.14
C MET A 238 18.45 14.89 -20.50
N SER A 239 19.43 14.54 -21.32
CA SER A 239 20.45 15.48 -21.83
C SER A 239 20.10 16.05 -23.22
N ASN A 240 18.98 15.65 -23.83
CA ASN A 240 18.56 16.13 -25.14
C ASN A 240 17.82 17.50 -24.97
N PRO A 241 18.35 18.61 -25.59
CA PRO A 241 17.75 19.92 -25.45
C PRO A 241 16.38 20.07 -26.13
N GLU A 242 16.11 19.29 -27.18
CA GLU A 242 14.81 19.33 -27.87
C GLU A 242 13.71 18.72 -27.00
N VAL A 243 14.02 17.67 -26.23
CA VAL A 243 13.10 17.09 -25.25
C VAL A 243 12.71 18.13 -24.20
N LEU A 244 13.68 18.91 -23.69
CA LEU A 244 13.43 20.00 -22.76
C LEU A 244 12.47 21.04 -23.37
N GLU A 245 12.72 21.45 -24.61
CA GLU A 245 11.90 22.46 -25.27
C GLU A 245 10.46 21.98 -25.49
N ILE A 246 10.27 20.76 -26.01
CA ILE A 246 8.95 20.17 -26.24
C ILE A 246 8.17 20.04 -24.92
N VAL A 247 8.84 19.58 -23.87
CA VAL A 247 8.21 19.44 -22.53
C VAL A 247 7.80 20.82 -22.02
N CYS A 248 8.65 21.86 -22.08
CA CYS A 248 8.29 23.19 -21.64
C CYS A 248 7.11 23.79 -22.41
N GLN A 249 7.04 23.61 -23.73
CA GLN A 249 5.89 24.04 -24.54
C GLN A 249 4.61 23.33 -24.14
N ARG A 250 4.69 22.02 -23.81
CA ARG A 250 3.56 21.24 -23.32
C ARG A 250 3.10 21.75 -21.97
N LEU A 251 4.03 22.04 -21.04
CA LEU A 251 3.72 22.58 -19.72
C LEU A 251 3.08 23.97 -19.80
N ASP A 252 3.57 24.86 -20.65
CA ASP A 252 2.98 26.19 -20.86
C ASP A 252 1.51 26.07 -21.28
N SER A 253 1.21 25.14 -22.18
CA SER A 253 -0.19 24.85 -22.60
C SER A 253 -1.05 24.31 -21.45
N LEU A 254 -0.49 23.41 -20.63
CA LEU A 254 -1.18 22.83 -19.49
C LEU A 254 -1.44 23.87 -18.38
N PHE A 255 -0.47 24.68 -18.04
CA PHE A 255 -0.66 25.73 -17.02
C PHE A 255 -1.65 26.81 -17.46
N LYS A 256 -1.74 27.11 -18.75
CA LYS A 256 -2.77 28.02 -19.29
C LYS A 256 -4.17 27.39 -19.23
N ALA A 257 -4.28 26.08 -19.44
CA ALA A 257 -5.54 25.35 -19.37
C ALA A 257 -6.04 25.13 -17.94
N TYR A 258 -5.13 25.07 -16.97
CA TYR A 258 -5.40 24.81 -15.54
C TYR A 258 -4.71 25.88 -14.65
N PRO A 259 -5.17 27.14 -14.69
CA PRO A 259 -4.45 28.27 -14.04
C PRO A 259 -4.42 28.16 -12.52
N ASP A 260 -5.42 27.56 -11.90
CA ASP A 260 -5.55 27.44 -10.45
C ASP A 260 -4.65 26.33 -9.86
N GLN A 261 -4.26 25.35 -10.67
CA GLN A 261 -3.34 24.29 -10.24
C GLN A 261 -1.88 24.74 -10.43
N LYS A 262 -1.08 24.55 -9.41
CA LYS A 262 0.31 25.07 -9.39
C LYS A 262 1.38 24.00 -9.44
N MET A 263 1.04 22.72 -9.18
CA MET A 263 2.00 21.62 -9.12
C MET A 263 1.84 20.70 -10.32
N ILE A 264 2.95 20.24 -10.90
CA ILE A 264 2.99 19.19 -11.92
C ILE A 264 4.16 18.27 -11.68
N SER A 265 3.97 16.96 -11.91
CA SER A 265 5.08 16.01 -11.86
C SER A 265 5.61 15.72 -13.26
N ILE A 266 6.93 15.78 -13.40
CA ILE A 266 7.69 15.28 -14.54
C ILE A 266 8.51 14.11 -14.01
N SER A 267 7.95 12.93 -14.10
CA SER A 267 8.49 11.75 -13.44
C SER A 267 8.69 10.60 -14.41
N GLN A 268 9.77 9.86 -14.16
CA GLN A 268 10.16 8.67 -14.91
C GLN A 268 9.00 7.68 -15.02
N ASN A 269 8.94 6.94 -16.14
CA ASN A 269 8.05 5.80 -16.25
C ASN A 269 8.50 4.68 -15.31
N ASP A 270 7.58 3.78 -14.96
CA ASP A 270 7.91 2.63 -14.14
C ASP A 270 8.92 1.71 -14.85
N GLY A 271 9.94 1.27 -14.10
CA GLY A 271 11.01 0.42 -14.62
C GLY A 271 12.34 0.63 -13.91
N SER A 272 13.10 -0.45 -13.74
CA SER A 272 14.27 -0.46 -12.86
C SER A 272 15.56 -0.01 -13.54
N ASP A 273 15.91 -0.47 -14.73
CA ASP A 273 17.26 -0.28 -15.28
C ASP A 273 17.26 0.23 -16.74
N THR A 274 16.23 0.97 -17.11
CA THR A 274 15.97 1.44 -18.49
C THR A 274 16.31 2.92 -18.73
N TYR A 275 17.12 3.54 -17.87
CA TYR A 275 17.55 4.94 -18.01
C TYR A 275 18.58 5.12 -19.16
N CYS A 276 18.67 6.34 -19.65
CA CYS A 276 19.53 6.67 -20.79
C CYS A 276 21.03 6.60 -20.45
N ARG A 277 21.79 5.84 -21.24
CA ARG A 277 23.24 5.69 -21.17
C ARG A 277 23.95 6.22 -22.42
N CYS A 278 23.37 7.19 -23.14
CA CYS A 278 24.08 7.86 -24.23
C CYS A 278 25.30 8.61 -23.68
N PRO A 279 26.30 8.95 -24.54
CA PRO A 279 27.57 9.55 -24.09
C PRO A 279 27.38 10.75 -23.15
N GLU A 280 26.44 11.64 -23.46
CA GLU A 280 26.21 12.84 -22.66
C GLU A 280 25.52 12.52 -21.31
N CYS A 281 24.47 11.66 -21.29
CA CYS A 281 23.86 11.19 -20.04
C CYS A 281 24.90 10.46 -19.19
N ALA A 282 25.74 9.61 -19.78
CA ALA A 282 26.79 8.88 -19.06
C ALA A 282 27.81 9.84 -18.42
N ARG A 283 28.26 10.87 -19.16
CA ARG A 283 29.15 11.90 -18.64
C ARG A 283 28.54 12.64 -17.45
N ILE A 284 27.26 13.03 -17.54
CA ILE A 284 26.55 13.69 -16.44
C ILE A 284 26.43 12.73 -15.23
N MET A 285 26.10 11.47 -15.45
CA MET A 285 26.00 10.47 -14.39
C MET A 285 27.35 10.28 -13.66
N GLU A 286 28.47 10.28 -14.38
CA GLU A 286 29.81 10.21 -13.79
C GLU A 286 30.08 11.42 -12.90
N GLU A 287 29.77 12.63 -13.36
CA GLU A 287 29.91 13.87 -12.58
C GLU A 287 29.03 13.89 -11.33
N GLU A 288 27.80 13.44 -11.44
CA GLU A 288 26.78 13.51 -10.40
C GLU A 288 26.70 12.26 -9.49
N GLY A 289 27.36 11.18 -9.90
CA GLY A 289 27.44 9.94 -9.14
C GLY A 289 26.27 8.98 -9.33
N GLY A 290 25.40 9.23 -10.32
CA GLY A 290 24.29 8.35 -10.62
C GLY A 290 23.22 8.93 -11.56
N PRO A 291 22.19 8.12 -11.88
CA PRO A 291 21.14 8.49 -12.84
C PRO A 291 20.26 9.67 -12.39
N SER A 292 20.19 9.97 -11.10
CA SER A 292 19.49 11.16 -10.58
C SER A 292 20.08 12.48 -11.09
N GLY A 293 21.36 12.50 -11.50
CA GLY A 293 22.03 13.68 -12.01
C GLY A 293 21.40 14.27 -13.26
N PRO A 294 21.34 13.54 -14.38
CA PRO A 294 20.64 13.98 -15.59
C PRO A 294 19.19 14.38 -15.33
N ILE A 295 18.47 13.62 -14.50
CA ILE A 295 17.08 13.91 -14.16
C ILE A 295 16.98 15.27 -13.46
N LEU A 296 17.73 15.50 -12.40
CA LEU A 296 17.62 16.72 -11.62
C LEU A 296 18.09 17.95 -12.42
N ARG A 297 19.12 17.85 -13.26
CA ARG A 297 19.51 18.94 -14.17
C ARG A 297 18.39 19.32 -15.12
N PHE A 298 17.71 18.32 -15.71
CA PHE A 298 16.55 18.54 -16.57
C PHE A 298 15.39 19.21 -15.80
N ILE A 299 15.03 18.68 -14.63
CA ILE A 299 13.95 19.21 -13.79
C ILE A 299 14.26 20.65 -13.37
N ASN A 300 15.48 20.95 -12.96
CA ASN A 300 15.88 22.31 -12.63
C ASN A 300 15.76 23.28 -13.83
N ALA A 301 16.11 22.84 -15.03
CA ALA A 301 15.96 23.65 -16.24
C ALA A 301 14.48 23.92 -16.58
N VAL A 302 13.60 22.99 -16.33
CA VAL A 302 12.15 23.20 -16.43
C VAL A 302 11.67 24.16 -15.33
N ALA A 303 12.05 23.93 -14.09
CA ALA A 303 11.64 24.73 -12.95
C ALA A 303 12.09 26.22 -13.07
N GLU A 304 13.22 26.46 -13.72
CA GLU A 304 13.70 27.82 -14.03
C GLU A 304 12.78 28.58 -14.99
N ARG A 305 12.16 27.89 -15.93
CA ARG A 305 11.21 28.49 -16.89
C ARG A 305 9.83 28.76 -16.28
N PHE A 306 9.49 28.11 -15.17
CA PHE A 306 8.20 28.24 -14.47
C PHE A 306 8.42 28.53 -12.99
N PRO A 307 8.95 29.71 -12.62
CA PRO A 307 9.36 30.01 -11.24
C PRO A 307 8.19 30.12 -10.25
N ASP A 308 6.97 30.35 -10.73
CA ASP A 308 5.72 30.43 -9.97
C ASP A 308 4.96 29.10 -9.87
N LYS A 309 5.53 28.03 -10.44
CA LYS A 309 4.96 26.69 -10.44
C LYS A 309 5.87 25.71 -9.70
N GLU A 310 5.29 24.72 -9.05
CA GLU A 310 6.02 23.65 -8.38
C GLU A 310 6.20 22.45 -9.31
N ILE A 311 7.45 22.06 -9.55
CA ILE A 311 7.79 20.92 -10.43
C ILE A 311 8.22 19.74 -9.57
N SER A 312 7.41 18.69 -9.56
CA SER A 312 7.70 17.46 -8.83
C SER A 312 8.39 16.43 -9.72
N THR A 313 9.23 15.58 -9.13
CA THR A 313 9.81 14.40 -9.79
C THR A 313 10.03 13.27 -8.80
N LEU A 314 10.24 12.04 -9.30
CA LEU A 314 10.50 10.87 -8.48
C LEU A 314 11.99 10.70 -8.17
N ALA A 315 12.29 10.30 -6.94
CA ALA A 315 13.51 9.61 -6.55
C ALA A 315 13.14 8.15 -6.25
N TYR A 316 13.21 7.30 -7.28
CA TYR A 316 12.63 5.97 -7.31
C TYR A 316 13.54 4.97 -8.02
N LEU A 317 13.73 3.79 -7.43
CA LEU A 317 14.60 2.74 -7.96
C LEU A 317 15.98 3.29 -8.34
N PHE A 318 16.31 3.35 -9.63
CA PHE A 318 17.62 3.79 -10.11
C PHE A 318 17.98 5.25 -9.77
N SER A 319 17.00 6.10 -9.46
CA SER A 319 17.20 7.53 -9.12
C SER A 319 17.07 7.85 -7.64
N VAL A 320 16.92 6.85 -6.76
CA VAL A 320 16.68 7.05 -5.31
C VAL A 320 17.77 7.87 -4.63
N GLN A 321 19.03 7.69 -5.00
CA GLN A 321 20.15 8.42 -4.41
C GLN A 321 20.29 9.82 -5.02
N PRO A 322 20.49 10.88 -4.22
CA PRO A 322 20.66 12.22 -4.73
C PRO A 322 21.97 12.40 -5.49
N PRO A 323 22.02 13.34 -6.45
CA PRO A 323 23.26 13.67 -7.16
C PRO A 323 24.30 14.31 -6.23
N ARG A 324 25.57 14.33 -6.67
CA ARG A 324 26.69 14.85 -5.87
C ARG A 324 26.78 16.39 -5.86
N LYS A 325 26.43 17.03 -6.98
CA LYS A 325 26.70 18.46 -7.21
C LYS A 325 25.43 19.27 -7.39
N THR A 326 24.47 18.74 -8.15
CA THR A 326 23.24 19.45 -8.49
C THR A 326 22.29 19.45 -7.29
N VAL A 327 21.79 20.64 -6.94
CA VAL A 327 20.81 20.87 -5.86
C VAL A 327 19.46 21.22 -6.48
N PRO A 328 18.33 20.71 -5.97
CA PRO A 328 17.01 21.10 -6.43
C PRO A 328 16.78 22.62 -6.26
N ARG A 329 16.12 23.24 -7.24
CA ARG A 329 15.65 24.63 -7.10
C ARG A 329 14.55 24.70 -6.03
N GLU A 330 14.27 25.91 -5.55
CA GLU A 330 13.28 26.13 -4.46
C GLU A 330 11.87 25.68 -4.81
N ASN A 331 11.51 25.71 -6.10
CA ASN A 331 10.23 25.26 -6.63
C ASN A 331 10.27 23.82 -7.18
N VAL A 332 11.24 23.02 -6.78
CA VAL A 332 11.34 21.60 -7.13
C VAL A 332 10.99 20.75 -5.92
N SER A 333 10.11 19.77 -6.13
CA SER A 333 9.74 18.75 -5.14
C SER A 333 10.29 17.39 -5.54
N ILE A 334 10.91 16.69 -4.60
CA ILE A 334 11.45 15.33 -4.79
C ILE A 334 10.58 14.34 -4.05
N MET A 335 9.87 13.46 -4.79
CA MET A 335 9.11 12.36 -4.23
C MET A 335 10.02 11.14 -4.07
N LEU A 336 10.44 10.89 -2.85
CA LEU A 336 11.31 9.78 -2.46
C LEU A 336 10.46 8.55 -2.12
N CYS A 337 10.73 7.43 -2.80
CA CYS A 337 9.97 6.19 -2.67
C CYS A 337 10.75 5.17 -1.85
N ASP A 338 10.09 4.52 -0.89
CA ASP A 338 10.70 3.51 -0.01
C ASP A 338 10.34 2.06 -0.39
N ILE A 339 10.02 1.82 -1.66
CA ILE A 339 9.50 0.55 -2.20
C ILE A 339 10.33 -0.69 -1.79
N ASP A 340 11.66 -0.57 -1.77
CA ASP A 340 12.56 -1.69 -1.48
C ASP A 340 12.70 -2.00 0.02
N CYS A 341 12.09 -1.17 0.90
CA CYS A 341 12.20 -1.35 2.34
C CYS A 341 11.34 -2.52 2.83
N ARG A 342 11.81 -3.21 3.88
CA ARG A 342 11.03 -4.18 4.65
C ARG A 342 10.23 -3.46 5.72
N ARG A 343 9.09 -4.05 6.12
CA ARG A 343 8.05 -3.34 6.88
C ARG A 343 7.82 -3.87 8.30
N GLN A 344 8.50 -4.94 8.71
CA GLN A 344 8.33 -5.55 10.04
C GLN A 344 8.87 -4.71 11.19
N THR A 345 9.80 -3.80 10.92
CA THR A 345 10.38 -2.85 11.89
C THR A 345 10.45 -1.45 11.29
N ALA A 346 10.70 -0.45 12.11
CA ALA A 346 10.92 0.92 11.65
C ALA A 346 12.09 1.01 10.65
N LEU A 347 12.07 2.01 9.77
CA LEU A 347 13.07 2.21 8.71
C LEU A 347 14.52 2.28 9.25
N THR A 348 14.70 2.75 10.48
CA THR A 348 16.02 2.83 11.13
C THR A 348 16.53 1.50 11.68
N GLU A 349 15.68 0.48 11.77
CA GLU A 349 15.98 -0.76 12.49
C GLU A 349 16.33 -1.94 11.57
N ASN A 350 16.10 -1.84 10.27
CA ASN A 350 16.41 -2.91 9.32
C ASN A 350 17.37 -2.46 8.21
N PRO A 351 18.14 -3.39 7.60
CA PRO A 351 19.16 -3.05 6.59
C PRO A 351 18.60 -2.33 5.37
N SER A 352 17.43 -2.72 4.85
CA SER A 352 16.82 -2.08 3.69
C SER A 352 16.35 -0.66 4.02
N GLY A 353 15.81 -0.44 5.21
CA GLY A 353 15.45 0.87 5.72
C GLY A 353 16.68 1.76 5.91
N GLN A 354 17.80 1.25 6.38
CA GLN A 354 19.03 2.01 6.52
C GLN A 354 19.56 2.56 5.19
N GLU A 355 19.44 1.83 4.09
CA GLU A 355 19.79 2.33 2.76
C GLU A 355 18.86 3.48 2.31
N PHE A 356 17.57 3.34 2.56
CA PHE A 356 16.61 4.42 2.33
C PHE A 356 16.92 5.65 3.22
N MET A 357 17.24 5.44 4.50
CA MET A 357 17.60 6.51 5.42
C MET A 357 18.81 7.31 4.95
N LYS A 358 19.83 6.68 4.36
CA LYS A 358 20.97 7.37 3.75
C LYS A 358 20.52 8.29 2.61
N ALA A 359 19.56 7.85 1.79
CA ALA A 359 19.01 8.68 0.73
C ALA A 359 18.19 9.85 1.33
N LEU A 360 17.31 9.58 2.29
CA LEU A 360 16.48 10.58 2.97
C LEU A 360 17.34 11.67 3.63
N GLU A 361 18.36 11.27 4.41
CA GLU A 361 19.29 12.21 5.04
C GLU A 361 20.04 13.10 4.06
N ARG A 362 20.42 12.57 2.91
CA ARG A 362 21.12 13.32 1.87
C ARG A 362 20.17 14.26 1.12
N TRP A 363 18.96 13.78 0.77
CA TRP A 363 17.94 14.62 0.14
C TRP A 363 17.47 15.74 1.06
N SER A 364 17.26 15.48 2.36
CA SER A 364 16.82 16.48 3.33
C SER A 364 17.78 17.65 3.49
N LYS A 365 19.07 17.44 3.20
CA LYS A 365 20.10 18.50 3.24
C LYS A 365 20.05 19.44 2.04
N ILE A 366 19.52 18.99 0.91
CA ILE A 366 19.59 19.74 -0.35
C ILE A 366 18.21 20.09 -0.95
N CYS A 367 17.13 19.47 -0.48
CA CYS A 367 15.77 19.70 -0.97
C CYS A 367 14.89 20.27 0.13
N LYS A 368 14.23 21.41 -0.15
CA LYS A 368 13.29 22.05 0.78
C LYS A 368 11.89 21.44 0.73
N ASN A 369 11.51 20.83 -0.40
CA ASN A 369 10.18 20.27 -0.67
C ASN A 369 10.28 18.75 -0.85
N LEU A 370 10.60 18.04 0.23
CA LEU A 370 10.59 16.59 0.20
C LEU A 370 9.16 16.07 0.25
N PHE A 371 8.91 15.07 -0.57
CA PHE A 371 7.70 14.28 -0.62
C PHE A 371 8.07 12.82 -0.40
N VAL A 372 7.33 12.06 0.39
CA VAL A 372 7.55 10.63 0.58
C VAL A 372 6.39 9.84 -0.02
N TRP A 373 6.71 8.78 -0.75
CA TRP A 373 5.80 7.71 -1.13
C TRP A 373 6.12 6.49 -0.28
N ASP A 374 5.25 6.21 0.69
CA ASP A 374 5.35 5.11 1.64
C ASP A 374 4.40 3.97 1.23
N TYR A 375 4.88 2.73 1.32
CA TYR A 375 4.16 1.51 0.93
C TYR A 375 3.82 0.70 2.17
N GLY A 376 2.55 0.60 2.50
CA GLY A 376 2.09 0.06 3.79
C GLY A 376 1.33 -1.26 3.76
N ILE A 377 1.22 -1.95 2.60
CA ILE A 377 0.47 -3.21 2.43
C ILE A 377 1.19 -4.18 1.50
N ASN A 378 0.70 -5.41 1.40
CA ASN A 378 1.10 -6.35 0.37
C ASN A 378 0.26 -6.16 -0.90
N PHE A 379 0.88 -5.82 -2.03
CA PHE A 379 0.21 -5.52 -3.30
C PHE A 379 -0.15 -6.76 -4.11
N ASP A 380 0.60 -7.84 -3.96
CA ASP A 380 0.28 -9.14 -4.59
C ASP A 380 -0.83 -9.90 -3.84
N ASN A 381 -1.03 -9.56 -2.55
CA ASN A 381 -2.00 -10.26 -1.68
C ASN A 381 -2.60 -9.27 -0.66
N TYR A 382 -3.58 -8.45 -1.06
CA TYR A 382 -4.24 -7.46 -0.19
C TYR A 382 -4.85 -8.06 1.08
N LEU A 383 -5.23 -9.34 1.01
CA LEU A 383 -5.75 -10.11 2.13
C LEU A 383 -4.67 -10.92 2.87
N SER A 384 -3.39 -10.72 2.60
CA SER A 384 -2.34 -11.31 3.44
C SER A 384 -2.15 -10.49 4.71
N PRO A 385 -2.04 -11.11 5.90
CA PRO A 385 -1.63 -10.39 7.11
C PRO A 385 -0.31 -9.64 6.90
N PHE A 386 -0.32 -8.36 7.29
CA PHE A 386 0.82 -7.46 7.09
C PHE A 386 1.10 -6.66 8.37
N PRO A 387 1.77 -7.29 9.37
CA PRO A 387 1.91 -6.78 10.73
C PRO A 387 2.94 -5.65 10.84
N ASN A 388 2.55 -4.44 10.41
CA ASN A 388 3.37 -3.23 10.44
C ASN A 388 2.67 -2.02 11.09
N LEU A 389 1.58 -2.23 11.83
CA LEU A 389 0.84 -1.11 12.42
C LEU A 389 1.68 -0.35 13.45
N SER A 390 2.52 -1.06 14.22
CA SER A 390 3.41 -0.47 15.22
C SER A 390 4.50 0.43 14.61
N THR A 391 4.90 0.21 13.35
CA THR A 391 5.98 0.98 12.70
C THR A 391 5.50 2.31 12.10
N ILE A 392 4.18 2.47 11.89
CA ILE A 392 3.60 3.66 11.21
C ILE A 392 4.02 4.96 11.91
N LYS A 393 3.88 4.99 13.24
CA LYS A 393 4.22 6.18 14.04
C LYS A 393 5.69 6.57 13.92
N ASP A 394 6.58 5.59 14.06
CA ASP A 394 8.02 5.83 14.05
C ASP A 394 8.47 6.33 12.69
N ASN A 395 7.95 5.77 11.60
CA ASN A 395 8.24 6.22 10.25
C ASN A 395 7.70 7.65 9.99
N MET A 396 6.47 7.98 10.45
CA MET A 396 5.93 9.35 10.34
C MET A 396 6.79 10.39 11.10
N VAL A 397 7.32 10.00 12.26
CA VAL A 397 8.24 10.86 13.04
C VAL A 397 9.56 11.02 12.30
N ILE A 398 10.12 9.95 11.73
CA ILE A 398 11.32 10.01 10.90
C ILE A 398 11.14 10.99 9.74
N PHE A 399 10.04 10.90 9.01
CA PHE A 399 9.77 11.80 7.88
C PHE A 399 9.63 13.26 8.31
N ARG A 400 8.88 13.53 9.38
CA ARG A 400 8.77 14.86 9.98
C ARG A 400 10.14 15.45 10.36
N ASP A 401 10.96 14.67 11.05
CA ASP A 401 12.25 15.10 11.58
C ASP A 401 13.30 15.32 10.46
N HIS A 402 13.08 14.71 9.29
CA HIS A 402 13.85 14.97 8.07
C HIS A 402 13.20 16.02 7.15
N HIS A 403 12.29 16.86 7.69
CA HIS A 403 11.67 17.98 7.00
C HIS A 403 10.86 17.62 5.75
N VAL A 404 10.32 16.39 5.68
CA VAL A 404 9.36 16.02 4.65
C VAL A 404 8.13 16.93 4.75
N LYS A 405 7.69 17.47 3.62
CA LYS A 405 6.55 18.40 3.54
C LYS A 405 5.28 17.74 3.04
N MET A 406 5.41 16.68 2.27
CA MET A 406 4.30 16.00 1.59
C MET A 406 4.41 14.50 1.80
N HIS A 407 3.27 13.84 1.99
CA HIS A 407 3.22 12.40 2.25
C HIS A 407 2.11 11.72 1.46
N PHE A 408 2.47 10.68 0.71
CA PHE A 408 1.54 9.73 0.11
C PHE A 408 1.76 8.36 0.72
N SER A 409 0.70 7.78 1.28
CA SER A 409 0.72 6.43 1.83
C SER A 409 -0.16 5.50 1.00
N GLN A 410 0.46 4.49 0.41
CA GLN A 410 -0.23 3.45 -0.35
C GLN A 410 -0.56 2.29 0.58
N ILE A 411 -1.79 2.25 1.12
CA ILE A 411 -2.11 1.41 2.29
C ILE A 411 -3.28 0.46 2.13
N ALA A 412 -4.44 0.89 1.70
CA ALA A 412 -5.63 0.04 1.75
C ALA A 412 -6.44 0.19 0.47
N SER A 413 -6.16 -0.63 -0.51
CA SER A 413 -6.80 -0.51 -1.83
C SER A 413 -8.22 -1.05 -1.85
N VAL A 414 -8.58 -1.99 -0.96
CA VAL A 414 -9.85 -2.72 -1.02
C VAL A 414 -10.49 -2.93 0.35
N ARG A 415 -11.82 -3.06 0.36
CA ARG A 415 -12.58 -3.51 1.52
C ARG A 415 -12.21 -4.96 1.85
N GLY A 416 -11.98 -5.26 3.13
CA GLY A 416 -11.57 -6.59 3.58
C GLY A 416 -10.05 -6.87 3.46
N GLY A 417 -9.25 -5.93 2.96
CA GLY A 417 -7.79 -5.98 3.08
C GLY A 417 -7.33 -5.98 4.53
N ASP A 418 -6.08 -6.38 4.77
CA ASP A 418 -5.54 -6.53 6.13
C ASP A 418 -5.65 -5.22 6.93
N PHE A 419 -6.53 -5.22 7.94
CA PHE A 419 -6.85 -4.06 8.78
C PHE A 419 -7.07 -2.76 8.00
N ALA A 420 -7.71 -2.82 6.82
CA ALA A 420 -7.82 -1.68 5.91
C ALA A 420 -8.37 -0.42 6.61
N GLU A 421 -9.41 -0.54 7.43
CA GLU A 421 -10.03 0.58 8.14
C GLU A 421 -9.16 1.11 9.29
N LEU A 422 -8.57 0.22 10.10
CA LEU A 422 -7.68 0.60 11.20
C LEU A 422 -6.40 1.25 10.65
N ARG A 423 -5.77 0.65 9.65
CA ARG A 423 -4.57 1.17 9.01
C ARG A 423 -4.81 2.57 8.45
N SER A 424 -5.90 2.76 7.71
CA SER A 424 -6.28 4.06 7.18
C SER A 424 -6.53 5.08 8.30
N TYR A 425 -7.21 4.67 9.37
CA TYR A 425 -7.44 5.53 10.54
C TYR A 425 -6.14 5.99 11.19
N LEU A 426 -5.20 5.07 11.42
CA LEU A 426 -3.90 5.39 12.03
C LEU A 426 -3.06 6.29 11.14
N VAL A 427 -2.88 5.91 9.87
CA VAL A 427 -2.07 6.66 8.90
C VAL A 427 -2.61 8.07 8.70
N ASN A 428 -3.92 8.22 8.47
CA ASN A 428 -4.51 9.52 8.18
C ASN A 428 -4.41 10.48 9.38
N ASN A 429 -4.65 10.00 10.61
CA ASN A 429 -4.48 10.83 11.80
C ASN A 429 -3.00 11.19 12.04
N LEU A 430 -2.06 10.28 11.77
CA LEU A 430 -0.62 10.53 11.95
C LEU A 430 -0.04 11.41 10.83
N MET A 431 -0.59 11.40 9.62
CA MET A 431 -0.24 12.38 8.59
C MET A 431 -0.65 13.80 8.99
N TRP A 432 -1.77 13.94 9.68
CA TRP A 432 -2.21 15.23 10.23
C TRP A 432 -1.35 15.64 11.43
N ASP A 433 -1.19 14.75 12.40
CA ASP A 433 -0.42 14.99 13.62
C ASP A 433 0.53 13.81 13.91
N ALA A 434 1.76 13.87 13.38
CA ALA A 434 2.78 12.86 13.67
C ALA A 434 3.20 12.85 15.16
N GLY A 435 2.78 13.82 15.98
CA GLY A 435 2.94 13.84 17.43
C GLY A 435 1.92 13.00 18.19
N ALA A 436 0.77 12.66 17.58
CA ALA A 436 -0.29 11.90 18.23
C ALA A 436 0.17 10.53 18.74
N SER A 437 -0.43 10.05 19.83
CA SER A 437 -0.11 8.74 20.40
C SER A 437 -0.74 7.61 19.58
N LEU A 438 0.09 6.74 19.00
CA LEU A 438 -0.38 5.55 18.28
C LEU A 438 -1.26 4.66 19.17
N ASP A 439 -0.83 4.38 20.40
CA ASP A 439 -1.60 3.54 21.34
C ASP A 439 -2.99 4.14 21.64
N SER A 440 -3.06 5.46 21.80
CA SER A 440 -4.34 6.13 22.06
C SER A 440 -5.27 6.06 20.85
N LEU A 441 -4.74 6.23 19.64
CA LEU A 441 -5.50 6.09 18.40
C LEU A 441 -5.98 4.64 18.21
N GLU A 442 -5.09 3.67 18.37
CA GLU A 442 -5.40 2.24 18.26
C GLU A 442 -6.48 1.83 19.26
N GLN A 443 -6.33 2.16 20.55
CA GLN A 443 -7.30 1.86 21.58
C GLN A 443 -8.66 2.53 21.33
N ARG A 444 -8.65 3.80 20.90
CA ARG A 444 -9.87 4.54 20.54
C ARG A 444 -10.61 3.84 19.39
N PHE A 445 -9.90 3.49 18.32
CA PHE A 445 -10.49 2.77 17.20
C PHE A 445 -11.05 1.41 17.63
N LEU A 446 -10.23 0.57 18.25
CA LEU A 446 -10.63 -0.78 18.64
C LEU A 446 -11.86 -0.79 19.56
N THR A 447 -11.89 0.12 20.54
CA THR A 447 -13.01 0.23 21.48
C THR A 447 -14.31 0.69 20.79
N ARG A 448 -14.21 1.68 19.90
CA ARG A 448 -15.41 2.29 19.31
C ARG A 448 -15.91 1.49 18.11
N TYR A 449 -15.01 0.99 17.27
CA TYR A 449 -15.33 0.26 16.06
C TYR A 449 -15.77 -1.18 16.35
N TYR A 450 -15.02 -1.90 17.18
CA TYR A 450 -15.32 -3.30 17.51
C TYR A 450 -16.06 -3.51 18.83
N GLY A 451 -16.16 -2.48 19.68
CA GLY A 451 -16.81 -2.60 20.98
C GLY A 451 -16.15 -3.65 21.88
N LYS A 452 -16.92 -4.63 22.37
CA LYS A 452 -16.41 -5.71 23.24
C LYS A 452 -15.39 -6.63 22.54
N ALA A 453 -15.44 -6.73 21.22
CA ALA A 453 -14.48 -7.49 20.43
C ALA A 453 -13.12 -6.79 20.29
N GLY A 454 -13.01 -5.51 20.64
CA GLY A 454 -11.76 -4.75 20.49
C GLY A 454 -10.59 -5.33 21.28
N TRP A 455 -10.83 -5.90 22.46
CA TRP A 455 -9.76 -6.50 23.26
C TRP A 455 -9.16 -7.80 22.69
N PRO A 456 -9.95 -8.79 22.25
CA PRO A 456 -9.41 -9.95 21.53
C PRO A 456 -8.66 -9.56 20.25
N ILE A 457 -9.17 -8.57 19.48
CA ILE A 457 -8.50 -8.08 18.28
C ILE A 457 -7.17 -7.41 18.62
N TYR A 458 -7.10 -6.61 19.68
CA TYR A 458 -5.85 -6.04 20.17
C TYR A 458 -4.82 -7.13 20.51
N LYS A 459 -5.24 -8.18 21.23
CA LYS A 459 -4.38 -9.34 21.52
C LYS A 459 -3.86 -10.00 20.25
N TYR A 460 -4.71 -10.13 19.22
CA TYR A 460 -4.31 -10.67 17.92
C TYR A 460 -3.24 -9.80 17.26
N ILE A 461 -3.45 -8.48 17.18
CA ILE A 461 -2.48 -7.53 16.59
C ILE A 461 -1.13 -7.67 17.30
N LYS A 462 -1.11 -7.57 18.63
CA LYS A 462 0.16 -7.63 19.39
C LYS A 462 0.85 -9.00 19.32
N LEU A 463 0.08 -10.09 19.20
CA LEU A 463 0.64 -11.43 19.00
C LEU A 463 1.26 -11.58 17.60
N MET A 464 0.63 -11.03 16.56
CA MET A 464 1.10 -11.10 15.18
C MET A 464 2.36 -10.22 15.01
N GLU A 465 2.34 -8.98 15.49
CA GLU A 465 3.49 -8.06 15.48
C GLU A 465 4.67 -8.65 16.27
N GLY A 466 4.41 -9.17 17.47
CA GLY A 466 5.44 -9.83 18.27
C GLY A 466 6.03 -11.07 17.59
N ALA A 467 5.24 -11.81 16.83
CA ALA A 467 5.72 -12.94 16.05
C ALA A 467 6.56 -12.49 14.85
N ALA A 468 6.21 -11.37 14.20
CA ALA A 468 6.98 -10.82 13.08
C ALA A 468 8.39 -10.42 13.53
N VAL A 469 8.50 -9.69 14.62
CA VAL A 469 9.80 -9.31 15.19
C VAL A 469 10.55 -10.54 15.73
N GLY A 470 9.85 -11.44 16.43
CA GLY A 470 10.47 -12.60 17.08
C GLY A 470 10.93 -13.72 16.15
N THR A 471 10.46 -13.75 14.90
CA THR A 471 10.85 -14.76 13.89
C THR A 471 11.76 -14.22 12.79
N ASP A 472 12.15 -12.96 12.89
CA ASP A 472 12.97 -12.27 11.89
C ASP A 472 12.38 -12.41 10.47
N VAL A 473 11.06 -12.22 10.36
CA VAL A 473 10.37 -12.27 9.08
C VAL A 473 10.76 -11.07 8.23
N ASP A 474 11.04 -11.31 6.97
CA ASP A 474 11.35 -10.26 6.00
C ASP A 474 10.04 -9.84 5.29
N LEU A 475 9.32 -8.89 5.88
CA LEU A 475 7.99 -8.48 5.42
C LEU A 475 8.08 -7.55 4.21
N PHE A 476 7.85 -8.12 3.02
CA PHE A 476 7.94 -7.40 1.75
C PHE A 476 6.56 -7.20 1.10
N ILE A 477 6.43 -6.13 0.33
CA ILE A 477 5.17 -5.71 -0.29
C ILE A 477 4.69 -6.59 -1.46
N TYR A 478 5.50 -7.54 -1.92
CA TYR A 478 5.20 -8.49 -2.99
C TYR A 478 5.42 -9.95 -2.56
N ASP A 479 5.14 -10.25 -1.29
CA ASP A 479 5.23 -11.61 -0.75
C ASP A 479 3.89 -12.36 -0.79
N SER A 480 3.96 -13.66 -0.57
CA SER A 480 2.82 -14.55 -0.45
C SER A 480 2.61 -14.99 1.00
N PRO A 481 1.37 -15.29 1.44
CA PRO A 481 1.14 -15.95 2.73
C PRO A 481 1.94 -17.25 2.91
N VAL A 482 2.26 -17.94 1.82
CA VAL A 482 3.09 -19.17 1.85
C VAL A 482 4.52 -18.89 2.32
N SER A 483 5.08 -17.72 1.99
CA SER A 483 6.40 -17.30 2.49
C SER A 483 6.46 -17.23 4.02
N TYR A 484 5.31 -17.07 4.66
CA TYR A 484 5.18 -16.89 6.11
C TYR A 484 4.70 -18.13 6.86
N LYS A 485 4.44 -19.26 6.17
CA LYS A 485 3.84 -20.47 6.76
C LYS A 485 4.65 -21.11 7.90
N ASN A 486 5.96 -20.88 7.93
CA ASN A 486 6.87 -21.42 8.93
C ASN A 486 7.25 -20.42 10.03
N ASN A 487 6.81 -19.16 9.92
CA ASN A 487 7.09 -18.11 10.91
C ASN A 487 5.81 -17.49 11.47
N ILE A 488 5.35 -16.34 10.99
CA ILE A 488 4.16 -15.67 11.55
C ILE A 488 2.84 -16.40 11.28
N LEU A 489 2.76 -17.25 10.25
CA LEU A 489 1.59 -18.07 9.92
C LEU A 489 1.77 -19.56 10.23
N ARG A 490 2.75 -19.92 11.06
CA ARG A 490 2.94 -21.32 11.46
C ARG A 490 1.71 -21.88 12.18
N PRO A 491 1.44 -23.20 12.10
CA PRO A 491 0.18 -23.82 12.56
C PRO A 491 -0.22 -23.48 13.99
N GLU A 492 0.76 -23.37 14.91
CA GLU A 492 0.49 -22.97 16.31
C GLU A 492 -0.07 -21.57 16.43
N LEU A 493 0.52 -20.60 15.70
CA LEU A 493 0.06 -19.21 15.72
C LEU A 493 -1.31 -19.11 15.04
N MET A 494 -1.50 -19.78 13.91
CA MET A 494 -2.78 -19.80 13.21
C MET A 494 -3.93 -20.32 14.10
N ARG A 495 -3.69 -21.35 14.93
CA ARG A 495 -4.68 -21.79 15.92
C ARG A 495 -4.97 -20.71 16.97
N ARG A 496 -3.95 -20.02 17.49
CA ARG A 496 -4.10 -18.95 18.48
C ARG A 496 -4.83 -17.72 17.89
N TYR A 497 -4.51 -17.34 16.66
CA TYR A 497 -5.19 -16.26 15.95
C TYR A 497 -6.66 -16.54 15.76
N ASN A 498 -6.99 -17.75 15.29
CA ASN A 498 -8.38 -18.16 15.13
C ASN A 498 -9.14 -18.18 16.46
N ALA A 499 -8.54 -18.68 17.54
CA ALA A 499 -9.15 -18.65 18.87
C ALA A 499 -9.46 -17.22 19.37
N LEU A 500 -8.59 -16.25 19.05
CA LEU A 500 -8.84 -14.84 19.38
C LEU A 500 -9.99 -14.24 18.55
N PHE A 501 -10.11 -14.63 17.27
CA PHE A 501 -11.26 -14.24 16.46
C PHE A 501 -12.55 -14.92 16.90
N ASP A 502 -12.52 -16.18 17.35
CA ASP A 502 -13.66 -16.87 17.93
C ASP A 502 -14.14 -16.17 19.22
N GLU A 503 -13.19 -15.74 20.10
CA GLU A 503 -13.47 -14.88 21.28
C GLU A 503 -14.10 -13.56 20.86
N ALA A 504 -13.58 -12.90 19.81
CA ALA A 504 -14.06 -11.64 19.30
C ALA A 504 -15.50 -11.75 18.74
N GLU A 505 -15.78 -12.74 17.91
CA GLU A 505 -17.12 -13.00 17.35
C GLU A 505 -18.13 -13.31 18.44
N ALA A 506 -17.76 -14.13 19.43
CA ALA A 506 -18.60 -14.45 20.57
C ALA A 506 -18.94 -13.20 21.42
N ALA A 507 -17.97 -12.32 21.64
CA ALA A 507 -18.15 -11.10 22.43
C ALA A 507 -19.17 -10.12 21.82
N VAL A 508 -19.44 -10.20 20.53
CA VAL A 508 -20.37 -9.33 19.79
C VAL A 508 -21.45 -10.09 19.03
N ALA A 509 -21.72 -11.34 19.40
CA ALA A 509 -22.71 -12.20 18.72
C ALA A 509 -24.12 -11.57 18.65
N GLY A 510 -24.51 -10.73 19.62
CA GLY A 510 -25.78 -9.99 19.63
C GLY A 510 -25.74 -8.63 18.93
N ASP A 511 -24.63 -8.25 18.31
CA ASP A 511 -24.46 -6.98 17.61
C ASP A 511 -24.06 -7.26 16.14
N PRO A 512 -25.03 -7.31 15.21
CA PRO A 512 -24.77 -7.74 13.83
C PRO A 512 -23.78 -6.83 13.10
N VAL A 513 -23.74 -5.54 13.41
CA VAL A 513 -22.81 -4.58 12.78
C VAL A 513 -21.39 -4.89 13.21
N ARG A 514 -21.14 -5.02 14.51
CA ARG A 514 -19.80 -5.34 15.01
C ARG A 514 -19.37 -6.75 14.66
N LEU A 515 -20.28 -7.71 14.62
CA LEU A 515 -19.99 -9.07 14.18
C LEU A 515 -19.53 -9.10 12.71
N ALA A 516 -20.19 -8.35 11.83
CA ALA A 516 -19.79 -8.21 10.42
C ALA A 516 -18.39 -7.59 10.31
N ARG A 517 -18.08 -6.56 11.10
CA ARG A 517 -16.73 -5.95 11.14
C ARG A 517 -15.66 -6.95 11.57
N VAL A 518 -15.89 -7.74 12.63
CA VAL A 518 -14.96 -8.77 13.10
C VAL A 518 -14.74 -9.84 12.02
N ARG A 519 -15.80 -10.33 11.38
CA ARG A 519 -15.72 -11.33 10.33
C ARG A 519 -14.98 -10.82 9.09
N ARG A 520 -15.17 -9.56 8.72
CA ARG A 520 -14.42 -8.91 7.63
C ARG A 520 -12.93 -8.82 7.98
N THR A 521 -12.58 -8.46 9.19
CA THR A 521 -11.18 -8.41 9.67
C THR A 521 -10.52 -9.79 9.74
N ARG A 522 -11.30 -10.88 9.79
CA ARG A 522 -10.80 -12.28 9.78
C ARG A 522 -10.46 -12.80 8.38
N LEU A 523 -10.93 -12.15 7.31
CA LEU A 523 -10.68 -12.57 5.93
C LEU A 523 -9.20 -12.85 5.61
N PRO A 524 -8.23 -12.05 6.07
CA PRO A 524 -6.82 -12.30 5.85
C PRO A 524 -6.34 -13.66 6.37
N LEU A 525 -6.83 -14.13 7.51
CA LEU A 525 -6.50 -15.46 8.02
C LEU A 525 -7.14 -16.58 7.20
N GLN A 526 -8.37 -16.38 6.72
CA GLN A 526 -9.07 -17.37 5.87
C GLN A 526 -8.37 -17.50 4.51
N TYR A 527 -8.01 -16.38 3.89
CA TYR A 527 -7.24 -16.36 2.66
C TYR A 527 -5.86 -17.03 2.83
N SER A 528 -5.13 -16.68 3.88
CA SER A 528 -3.82 -17.27 4.18
C SER A 528 -3.90 -18.79 4.43
N ALA A 529 -4.96 -19.25 5.09
CA ALA A 529 -5.18 -20.68 5.32
C ALA A 529 -5.37 -21.44 3.99
N LEU A 530 -6.12 -20.86 3.03
CA LEU A 530 -6.29 -21.42 1.69
C LEU A 530 -4.97 -21.44 0.92
N GLU A 531 -4.22 -20.34 0.92
CA GLU A 531 -2.93 -20.25 0.24
C GLU A 531 -1.91 -21.24 0.79
N ILE A 532 -1.84 -21.43 2.11
CA ILE A 532 -0.97 -22.44 2.73
C ILE A 532 -1.45 -23.84 2.38
N ALA A 533 -2.76 -24.12 2.50
CA ALA A 533 -3.33 -25.45 2.28
C ALA A 533 -3.04 -26.00 0.87
N ARG A 534 -3.04 -25.16 -0.18
CA ARG A 534 -2.71 -25.59 -1.54
C ARG A 534 -1.26 -26.07 -1.70
N THR A 535 -0.38 -25.74 -0.76
CA THR A 535 1.05 -26.14 -0.76
C THR A 535 1.33 -27.36 0.12
N GLU A 536 0.32 -27.94 0.74
CA GLU A 536 0.47 -29.14 1.57
C GLU A 536 0.21 -30.41 0.75
N PRO A 537 1.17 -31.38 0.71
CA PRO A 537 1.02 -32.60 -0.08
C PRO A 537 -0.16 -33.47 0.36
N ASP A 538 -0.41 -33.55 1.68
CA ASP A 538 -1.46 -34.38 2.29
C ASP A 538 -2.76 -33.59 2.60
N ARG A 539 -3.09 -32.61 1.74
CA ARG A 539 -4.27 -31.75 1.90
C ARG A 539 -5.59 -32.58 1.84
N ASP A 540 -6.57 -32.16 2.64
CA ASP A 540 -7.94 -32.68 2.61
C ASP A 540 -8.79 -31.79 1.64
N PRO A 541 -9.11 -32.32 0.42
CA PRO A 541 -9.86 -31.54 -0.56
C PRO A 541 -11.26 -31.13 -0.09
N GLU A 542 -11.94 -31.96 0.72
CA GLU A 542 -13.28 -31.64 1.22
C GLU A 542 -13.25 -30.53 2.27
N ALA A 543 -12.29 -30.60 3.20
CA ALA A 543 -12.12 -29.53 4.20
C ALA A 543 -11.73 -28.19 3.55
N ILE A 544 -10.85 -28.21 2.56
CA ILE A 544 -10.46 -27.04 1.79
C ILE A 544 -11.65 -26.52 0.97
N GLY A 545 -12.43 -27.40 0.34
CA GLY A 545 -13.65 -27.02 -0.39
C GLY A 545 -14.63 -26.24 0.49
N ARG A 546 -14.91 -26.73 1.71
CA ARG A 546 -15.75 -26.02 2.68
C ARG A 546 -15.16 -24.65 3.12
N ALA A 547 -13.85 -24.58 3.32
CA ALA A 547 -13.17 -23.33 3.66
C ALA A 547 -13.24 -22.32 2.51
N LEU A 548 -13.10 -22.80 1.27
CA LEU A 548 -13.19 -21.99 0.06
C LEU A 548 -14.62 -21.45 -0.16
N ASP A 549 -15.65 -22.26 0.09
CA ASP A 549 -17.04 -21.83 0.01
C ASP A 549 -17.33 -20.74 1.04
N LEU A 550 -16.87 -20.93 2.29
CA LEU A 550 -16.99 -19.90 3.33
C LEU A 550 -16.27 -18.61 2.95
N PHE A 551 -15.06 -18.70 2.40
CA PHE A 551 -14.31 -17.54 1.95
C PHE A 551 -15.02 -16.81 0.82
N GLN A 552 -15.54 -17.54 -0.17
CA GLN A 552 -16.33 -16.97 -1.26
C GLN A 552 -17.57 -16.23 -0.75
N ASP A 553 -18.35 -16.86 0.14
CA ASP A 553 -19.55 -16.24 0.72
C ASP A 553 -19.21 -14.96 1.49
N ARG A 554 -18.12 -14.98 2.27
CA ARG A 554 -17.67 -13.81 3.01
C ARG A 554 -17.17 -12.68 2.12
N THR A 555 -16.44 -12.99 1.06
CA THR A 555 -15.96 -11.96 0.12
C THR A 555 -17.12 -11.31 -0.65
N LEU A 556 -18.17 -12.06 -0.95
CA LEU A 556 -19.42 -11.53 -1.51
C LEU A 556 -20.20 -10.68 -0.49
N GLU A 557 -20.38 -11.20 0.75
CA GLU A 557 -21.06 -10.47 1.84
C GLU A 557 -20.42 -9.10 2.11
N PHE A 558 -19.08 -9.03 2.06
CA PHE A 558 -18.33 -7.81 2.37
C PHE A 558 -17.90 -7.02 1.14
N GLU A 559 -18.40 -7.37 -0.05
CA GLU A 559 -18.13 -6.64 -1.31
C GLU A 559 -16.62 -6.46 -1.56
N VAL A 560 -15.82 -7.51 -1.37
CA VAL A 560 -14.39 -7.47 -1.68
C VAL A 560 -14.20 -7.43 -3.18
N GLU A 561 -13.65 -6.33 -3.69
CA GLU A 561 -13.54 -6.09 -5.13
C GLU A 561 -12.41 -6.91 -5.77
N MET A 562 -11.23 -6.95 -5.14
CA MET A 562 -10.03 -7.57 -5.69
C MET A 562 -9.08 -8.07 -4.60
N LEU A 563 -8.22 -9.01 -4.95
CA LEU A 563 -7.24 -9.62 -4.03
C LEU A 563 -5.83 -9.05 -4.17
N ASN A 564 -5.54 -8.34 -5.26
CA ASN A 564 -4.24 -7.74 -5.54
C ASN A 564 -4.32 -6.57 -6.54
N GLU A 565 -3.20 -5.90 -6.78
CA GLU A 565 -3.10 -4.77 -7.72
C GLU A 565 -3.28 -5.16 -9.20
N ARG A 566 -3.27 -6.48 -9.52
CA ARG A 566 -3.50 -7.01 -10.87
C ARG A 566 -4.98 -7.30 -11.14
N HIS A 567 -5.88 -6.80 -10.27
CA HIS A 567 -7.33 -6.91 -10.40
C HIS A 567 -7.89 -8.35 -10.36
N ASN A 568 -7.18 -9.29 -9.71
CA ASN A 568 -7.74 -10.62 -9.47
C ASN A 568 -8.93 -10.53 -8.52
N THR A 569 -10.10 -10.98 -8.96
CA THR A 569 -11.31 -10.95 -8.13
C THR A 569 -11.40 -12.18 -7.23
N PRO A 570 -12.08 -12.11 -6.07
CA PRO A 570 -12.32 -13.28 -5.22
C PRO A 570 -13.04 -14.42 -5.96
N MET A 571 -13.99 -14.10 -6.86
CA MET A 571 -14.69 -15.10 -7.65
C MET A 571 -13.75 -15.84 -8.60
N ALA A 572 -12.91 -15.10 -9.35
CA ALA A 572 -11.92 -15.71 -10.25
C ALA A 572 -10.93 -16.58 -9.48
N TYR A 573 -10.49 -16.12 -8.31
CA TYR A 573 -9.64 -16.88 -7.40
C TYR A 573 -10.30 -18.20 -6.97
N CYS A 574 -11.54 -18.16 -6.51
CA CYS A 574 -12.26 -19.37 -6.06
C CYS A 574 -12.50 -20.37 -7.21
N MET A 575 -12.80 -19.88 -8.41
CA MET A 575 -12.96 -20.73 -9.60
C MET A 575 -11.64 -21.41 -9.97
N MET A 576 -10.56 -20.64 -10.03
CA MET A 576 -9.20 -21.14 -10.29
C MET A 576 -8.80 -22.16 -9.21
N TYR A 577 -9.06 -21.86 -7.93
CA TYR A 577 -8.71 -22.73 -6.82
C TYR A 577 -9.40 -24.10 -6.96
N ARG A 578 -10.69 -24.13 -7.28
CA ARG A 578 -11.45 -25.38 -7.50
C ARG A 578 -10.91 -26.18 -8.68
N SER A 579 -10.62 -25.52 -9.79
CA SER A 579 -10.16 -26.21 -11.01
C SER A 579 -8.71 -26.71 -10.91
N ARG A 580 -7.83 -25.98 -10.18
CA ARG A 580 -6.39 -26.23 -10.18
C ARG A 580 -5.88 -26.94 -8.93
N TYR A 581 -6.37 -26.56 -7.73
CA TYR A 581 -5.77 -27.01 -6.48
C TYR A 581 -6.57 -28.08 -5.72
N LEU A 582 -7.85 -28.29 -6.06
CA LEU A 582 -8.66 -29.35 -5.43
C LEU A 582 -8.54 -30.71 -6.11
N GLY A 583 -7.86 -30.79 -7.26
CA GLY A 583 -7.60 -32.08 -7.93
C GLY A 583 -6.71 -32.99 -7.09
N ASP A 584 -6.86 -34.32 -7.28
CA ASP A 584 -6.01 -35.33 -6.61
C ASP A 584 -4.64 -35.39 -7.32
N SER A 585 -3.58 -34.98 -6.64
CA SER A 585 -2.20 -35.08 -7.16
C SER A 585 -1.70 -36.51 -7.28
N LYS A 586 -2.39 -37.49 -6.65
CA LYS A 586 -2.01 -38.92 -6.66
C LYS A 586 -2.26 -39.59 -8.00
N ASP A 587 -3.11 -39.04 -8.86
CA ASP A 587 -3.33 -39.53 -10.22
C ASP A 587 -2.16 -39.26 -11.19
N ASN A 588 -1.13 -38.51 -10.73
CA ASN A 588 0.08 -38.21 -11.50
C ASN A 588 1.13 -39.31 -11.29
N LEU A 589 1.46 -40.08 -12.34
CA LEU A 589 2.49 -41.13 -12.30
C LEU A 589 3.89 -40.56 -11.94
N ALA A 590 4.13 -39.29 -12.20
CA ALA A 590 5.35 -38.59 -11.82
C ALA A 590 5.33 -38.09 -10.37
N PHE A 591 4.23 -38.19 -9.63
CA PHE A 591 4.13 -37.67 -8.26
C PHE A 591 5.23 -38.24 -7.35
N GLY A 592 6.02 -37.32 -6.74
CA GLY A 592 7.14 -37.63 -5.86
C GLY A 592 8.35 -38.26 -6.54
N LYS A 593 8.42 -38.28 -7.88
CA LYS A 593 9.56 -38.82 -8.61
C LYS A 593 10.70 -37.84 -8.75
N PRO A 594 11.95 -38.33 -8.74
CA PRO A 594 13.12 -37.44 -8.82
C PRO A 594 13.28 -36.78 -10.19
N VAL A 595 13.67 -35.53 -10.16
CA VAL A 595 13.96 -34.69 -11.33
C VAL A 595 15.44 -34.40 -11.42
N THR A 596 16.06 -34.73 -12.56
CA THR A 596 17.45 -34.42 -12.87
C THR A 596 17.49 -33.25 -13.87
N TYR A 597 17.95 -32.08 -13.43
CA TYR A 597 18.08 -30.92 -14.30
C TYR A 597 19.32 -31.03 -15.21
N LEU A 598 19.11 -31.02 -16.51
CA LEU A 598 20.18 -30.92 -17.53
C LEU A 598 20.58 -29.47 -17.75
N VAL A 599 19.64 -28.53 -17.65
CA VAL A 599 19.85 -27.09 -17.58
C VAL A 599 19.31 -26.60 -16.25
N GLN A 600 20.20 -26.08 -15.40
CA GLN A 600 19.82 -25.64 -14.06
C GLN A 600 18.91 -24.42 -14.07
N PRO A 601 17.81 -24.42 -13.32
CA PRO A 601 17.01 -23.22 -13.10
C PRO A 601 17.78 -22.19 -12.26
N ARG A 602 17.31 -20.93 -12.27
CA ARG A 602 17.90 -19.88 -11.44
C ARG A 602 17.62 -20.13 -9.95
N PRO A 603 18.62 -20.00 -9.07
CA PRO A 603 18.45 -20.28 -7.63
C PRO A 603 17.37 -19.45 -6.95
N LYS A 604 17.18 -18.20 -7.40
CA LYS A 604 16.23 -17.25 -6.81
C LYS A 604 14.78 -17.78 -6.78
N TYR A 605 14.37 -18.53 -7.82
CA TYR A 605 13.00 -19.04 -7.98
C TYR A 605 13.01 -20.57 -8.10
N ARG A 606 13.85 -21.21 -7.34
CA ARG A 606 13.96 -22.65 -7.33
C ARG A 606 13.19 -23.22 -6.16
N LYS A 607 12.17 -24.05 -6.41
CA LYS A 607 11.65 -24.96 -5.42
C LYS A 607 12.80 -25.80 -4.88
N LEU A 608 12.83 -26.04 -3.58
CA LEU A 608 13.84 -26.88 -2.95
C LEU A 608 13.46 -28.36 -3.10
N GLY A 609 14.44 -29.23 -3.45
CA GLY A 609 14.29 -30.67 -3.51
C GLY A 609 14.36 -31.27 -4.91
N GLU A 610 14.61 -32.57 -4.95
CA GLU A 610 14.72 -33.37 -6.17
C GLU A 610 13.37 -33.61 -6.85
N THR A 611 12.26 -33.29 -6.17
CA THR A 611 10.88 -33.49 -6.65
C THR A 611 10.17 -32.20 -7.02
N ALA A 612 10.91 -31.10 -7.19
CA ALA A 612 10.32 -29.77 -7.33
C ALA A 612 9.34 -29.58 -8.52
N LEU A 613 9.37 -30.43 -9.52
CA LEU A 613 8.43 -30.43 -10.64
C LEU A 613 7.44 -31.61 -10.60
N THR A 614 7.39 -32.35 -9.47
CA THR A 614 6.60 -33.58 -9.31
C THR A 614 6.04 -33.71 -7.90
N ASP A 615 6.04 -32.63 -7.11
CA ASP A 615 5.65 -32.65 -5.70
C ASP A 615 4.13 -32.44 -5.48
N GLY A 616 3.35 -32.25 -6.56
CA GLY A 616 1.91 -32.00 -6.51
C GLY A 616 1.56 -30.61 -6.00
N ILE A 617 2.54 -29.68 -5.93
CA ILE A 617 2.35 -28.32 -5.46
C ILE A 617 2.34 -27.38 -6.65
N TYR A 618 1.18 -26.86 -6.97
CA TYR A 618 1.01 -25.91 -8.07
C TYR A 618 1.35 -24.48 -7.63
N GLY A 619 1.98 -23.73 -8.52
CA GLY A 619 2.28 -22.32 -8.33
C GLY A 619 1.03 -21.45 -8.30
N GLY A 620 1.10 -20.35 -7.55
CA GLY A 620 0.05 -19.35 -7.47
C GLY A 620 0.12 -18.32 -8.60
N THR A 621 -0.72 -17.28 -8.51
CA THR A 621 -0.74 -16.17 -9.47
C THR A 621 0.47 -15.24 -9.31
N THR A 622 1.28 -15.41 -8.27
CA THR A 622 2.56 -14.73 -8.07
C THR A 622 3.71 -15.69 -8.40
N TYR A 623 4.76 -15.16 -8.99
CA TYR A 623 5.93 -15.96 -9.39
C TYR A 623 6.93 -16.21 -8.25
N VAL A 624 6.68 -15.68 -7.07
CA VAL A 624 7.63 -15.72 -5.94
C VAL A 624 7.70 -17.07 -5.24
N GLU A 625 6.71 -17.94 -5.45
CA GLU A 625 6.62 -19.22 -4.74
C GLU A 625 6.11 -20.35 -5.63
N SER A 626 6.53 -21.57 -5.30
CA SER A 626 6.08 -22.82 -5.95
C SER A 626 6.34 -22.88 -7.46
N TRP A 627 7.24 -22.05 -7.98
CA TRP A 627 7.65 -22.04 -9.37
C TRP A 627 9.13 -22.35 -9.52
N VAL A 628 9.47 -23.01 -10.62
CA VAL A 628 10.85 -23.24 -11.06
C VAL A 628 11.10 -22.36 -12.27
N GLY A 629 12.08 -21.46 -12.20
CA GLY A 629 12.30 -20.42 -13.22
C GLY A 629 13.64 -20.50 -13.95
N TRP A 630 13.62 -20.23 -15.26
CA TRP A 630 14.81 -20.08 -16.09
C TRP A 630 14.83 -18.69 -16.73
N GLU A 631 15.98 -18.03 -16.67
CA GLU A 631 16.17 -16.68 -17.19
C GLU A 631 17.14 -16.64 -18.36
N GLY A 632 16.70 -16.11 -19.50
CA GLY A 632 17.55 -15.87 -20.66
C GLY A 632 18.14 -17.12 -21.31
N THR A 633 17.60 -18.29 -21.03
CA THR A 633 18.14 -19.58 -21.47
C THR A 633 17.05 -20.57 -21.86
N ASP A 634 17.43 -21.75 -22.36
CA ASP A 634 16.57 -22.90 -22.52
C ASP A 634 16.47 -23.68 -21.20
N GLY A 635 15.50 -24.58 -21.08
CA GLY A 635 15.33 -25.49 -19.97
C GLY A 635 15.42 -26.96 -20.44
N ALA A 636 15.94 -27.84 -19.61
CA ALA A 636 15.89 -29.28 -19.88
C ALA A 636 16.04 -30.08 -18.58
N PHE A 637 15.26 -31.15 -18.45
CA PHE A 637 15.32 -32.05 -17.29
C PHE A 637 14.79 -33.44 -17.63
N ILE A 638 15.06 -34.40 -16.74
CA ILE A 638 14.62 -35.79 -16.83
C ILE A 638 13.90 -36.16 -15.52
N ILE A 639 12.75 -36.84 -15.64
CA ILE A 639 12.03 -37.46 -14.53
C ILE A 639 12.24 -38.97 -14.61
N ASP A 640 12.66 -39.62 -13.52
CA ASP A 640 12.75 -41.09 -13.42
C ASP A 640 11.50 -41.64 -12.70
N LEU A 641 10.60 -42.31 -13.41
CA LEU A 641 9.40 -42.93 -12.84
C LEU A 641 9.72 -44.13 -11.95
N GLY A 642 11.00 -44.61 -11.93
CA GLY A 642 11.50 -45.70 -11.12
C GLY A 642 11.37 -47.09 -11.78
N ALA A 643 10.38 -47.32 -12.63
CA ALA A 643 10.17 -48.54 -13.40
C ALA A 643 9.50 -48.23 -14.75
N PRO A 644 9.60 -49.12 -15.74
CA PRO A 644 8.80 -49.00 -16.94
C PRO A 644 7.31 -48.97 -16.60
N THR A 645 6.61 -47.95 -17.07
CA THR A 645 5.21 -47.68 -16.78
C THR A 645 4.51 -47.26 -18.06
N ALA A 646 3.28 -47.72 -18.29
CA ALA A 646 2.46 -47.25 -19.39
C ALA A 646 2.12 -45.76 -19.21
N VAL A 647 2.47 -44.93 -20.16
CA VAL A 647 2.26 -43.49 -20.16
C VAL A 647 1.32 -43.14 -21.31
N HIS A 648 0.22 -42.46 -20.99
CA HIS A 648 -0.81 -42.05 -21.94
C HIS A 648 -0.75 -40.58 -22.31
N SER A 649 -0.35 -39.71 -21.37
CA SER A 649 -0.10 -38.29 -21.65
C SER A 649 1.00 -37.70 -20.76
N ILE A 650 1.61 -36.63 -21.24
CA ILE A 650 2.60 -35.82 -20.52
C ILE A 650 2.22 -34.35 -20.68
N SER A 651 2.08 -33.64 -19.57
CA SER A 651 1.76 -32.22 -19.54
C SER A 651 2.73 -31.47 -18.65
N ALA A 652 3.16 -30.28 -19.08
CA ALA A 652 3.93 -29.33 -18.29
C ALA A 652 3.18 -27.99 -18.23
N ASP A 653 3.07 -27.40 -17.03
CA ASP A 653 2.23 -26.23 -16.80
C ASP A 653 3.04 -24.95 -16.60
N PHE A 654 2.83 -23.96 -17.49
CA PHE A 654 3.62 -22.74 -17.57
C PHE A 654 2.85 -21.53 -17.08
N LEU A 655 3.55 -20.61 -16.39
CA LEU A 655 3.05 -19.28 -16.04
C LEU A 655 3.28 -18.30 -17.19
N HIS A 656 2.25 -17.55 -17.56
CA HIS A 656 2.35 -16.33 -18.36
C HIS A 656 2.04 -15.11 -17.50
N GLN A 657 2.99 -14.20 -17.35
CA GLN A 657 2.80 -12.94 -16.63
C GLN A 657 3.66 -11.83 -17.27
N LEU A 658 3.10 -11.18 -18.28
CA LEU A 658 3.81 -10.22 -19.12
C LEU A 658 4.48 -9.11 -18.30
N GLY A 659 3.77 -8.54 -17.33
CA GLY A 659 4.25 -7.47 -16.46
C GLY A 659 5.48 -7.82 -15.61
N ALA A 660 5.73 -9.10 -15.37
CA ALA A 660 6.90 -9.60 -14.64
C ALA A 660 7.98 -10.19 -15.59
N TRP A 661 7.90 -9.94 -16.89
CA TRP A 661 8.82 -10.46 -17.93
C TRP A 661 8.81 -11.98 -18.04
N ILE A 662 7.70 -12.62 -17.65
CA ILE A 662 7.49 -14.06 -17.73
C ILE A 662 6.70 -14.37 -18.99
N LEU A 663 7.40 -14.92 -19.97
CA LEU A 663 6.88 -15.25 -21.28
C LEU A 663 6.72 -16.77 -21.44
N LEU A 664 5.75 -17.20 -22.23
CA LEU A 664 5.64 -18.62 -22.59
C LEU A 664 6.88 -19.04 -23.41
N PRO A 665 7.38 -20.27 -23.25
CA PRO A 665 8.46 -20.77 -24.09
C PRO A 665 8.01 -20.89 -25.55
N LYS A 666 8.95 -20.92 -26.48
CA LYS A 666 8.67 -21.07 -27.91
C LYS A 666 8.23 -22.47 -28.28
N GLN A 667 8.81 -23.48 -27.62
CA GLN A 667 8.55 -24.87 -27.90
C GLN A 667 8.81 -25.72 -26.66
N VAL A 668 8.00 -26.75 -26.46
CA VAL A 668 8.21 -27.84 -25.49
C VAL A 668 8.31 -29.15 -26.25
N LYS A 669 9.36 -29.93 -25.99
CA LYS A 669 9.58 -31.23 -26.58
C LYS A 669 9.58 -32.30 -25.49
N TYR A 670 8.75 -33.30 -25.66
CA TYR A 670 8.69 -34.49 -24.83
C TYR A 670 9.37 -35.68 -25.49
N SER A 671 10.16 -36.41 -24.72
CA SER A 671 10.80 -37.65 -25.14
C SER A 671 10.78 -38.68 -24.03
N VAL A 672 10.71 -39.93 -24.38
CA VAL A 672 10.61 -41.07 -23.42
C VAL A 672 11.74 -42.07 -23.66
N SER A 673 12.16 -42.75 -22.59
CA SER A 673 13.17 -43.80 -22.62
C SER A 673 12.90 -44.88 -21.60
N LEU A 674 13.34 -46.12 -21.90
CA LEU A 674 13.34 -47.24 -20.96
C LEU A 674 14.68 -47.38 -20.22
N ASP A 675 15.78 -46.99 -20.87
CA ASP A 675 17.16 -47.18 -20.38
C ASP A 675 17.82 -45.89 -19.86
N GLY A 676 17.25 -44.75 -20.15
CA GLY A 676 17.83 -43.44 -19.79
C GLY A 676 18.93 -42.94 -20.76
N GLU A 677 19.28 -43.74 -21.78
CA GLU A 677 20.29 -43.39 -22.77
C GLU A 677 19.68 -43.06 -24.12
N ARG A 678 18.71 -43.86 -24.57
CA ARG A 678 18.08 -43.73 -25.90
C ARG A 678 16.69 -43.12 -25.73
N TYR A 679 16.51 -41.88 -26.16
CA TYR A 679 15.24 -41.19 -26.05
C TYR A 679 14.48 -41.18 -27.38
N ARG A 680 13.24 -41.61 -27.37
CA ARG A 680 12.30 -41.49 -28.51
C ARG A 680 11.48 -40.21 -28.33
N SER A 681 11.49 -39.34 -29.31
CA SER A 681 10.64 -38.12 -29.29
C SER A 681 9.17 -38.53 -29.41
N ILE A 682 8.34 -37.94 -28.54
CA ILE A 682 6.89 -38.10 -28.54
C ILE A 682 6.26 -36.94 -29.30
N ALA A 683 6.53 -35.72 -28.89
CA ALA A 683 6.01 -34.49 -29.48
C ALA A 683 7.02 -33.34 -29.37
N ALA A 684 6.94 -32.41 -30.31
CA ALA A 684 7.51 -31.08 -30.18
C ALA A 684 6.40 -30.06 -30.47
N ILE A 685 6.00 -29.32 -29.48
CA ILE A 685 4.81 -28.44 -29.49
C ILE A 685 5.29 -27.02 -29.55
N ASP A 686 5.01 -26.32 -30.65
CA ASP A 686 5.27 -24.90 -30.80
C ASP A 686 4.19 -24.10 -30.08
N ILE A 687 4.59 -23.13 -29.25
CA ILE A 687 3.70 -22.29 -28.47
C ILE A 687 3.61 -20.91 -29.11
N PRO A 688 2.42 -20.43 -29.47
CA PRO A 688 2.27 -19.12 -30.07
C PRO A 688 2.65 -18.00 -29.08
N GLU A 689 3.25 -16.93 -29.61
CA GLU A 689 3.56 -15.72 -28.83
C GLU A 689 2.25 -15.15 -28.24
N SER A 690 2.25 -14.89 -26.92
CA SER A 690 1.14 -14.22 -26.25
C SER A 690 1.54 -12.82 -25.83
N ARG A 691 0.64 -11.85 -26.10
CA ARG A 691 0.75 -10.44 -25.64
C ARG A 691 -0.34 -10.09 -24.62
N ALA A 692 -1.04 -11.09 -24.10
CA ALA A 692 -2.03 -10.90 -23.05
C ALA A 692 -1.39 -10.31 -21.81
N THR A 693 -2.07 -9.38 -21.17
CA THR A 693 -1.62 -8.74 -19.93
C THR A 693 -2.08 -9.48 -18.67
N GLU A 694 -3.10 -10.31 -18.84
CA GLU A 694 -3.66 -11.15 -17.79
C GLU A 694 -2.69 -12.28 -17.42
N VAL A 695 -2.66 -12.61 -16.13
CA VAL A 695 -1.93 -13.78 -15.64
C VAL A 695 -2.64 -15.04 -16.10
N ALA A 696 -1.90 -15.96 -16.70
CA ALA A 696 -2.46 -17.23 -17.21
C ALA A 696 -1.57 -18.42 -16.87
N PHE A 697 -2.20 -19.56 -16.63
CA PHE A 697 -1.57 -20.88 -16.52
C PHE A 697 -1.82 -21.62 -17.82
N VAL A 698 -0.76 -22.07 -18.48
CA VAL A 698 -0.84 -22.63 -19.82
C VAL A 698 -0.25 -24.05 -19.79
N PRO A 699 -1.10 -25.10 -19.72
CA PRO A 699 -0.65 -26.47 -19.86
C PRO A 699 -0.24 -26.74 -21.32
N VAL A 700 0.91 -27.40 -21.47
CA VAL A 700 1.39 -27.89 -22.76
C VAL A 700 1.37 -29.40 -22.69
N GLU A 701 0.44 -30.04 -23.36
CA GLU A 701 0.15 -31.48 -23.25
C GLU A 701 0.42 -32.21 -24.54
N ALA A 702 0.92 -33.43 -24.42
CA ALA A 702 1.10 -34.38 -25.51
C ALA A 702 0.55 -35.75 -25.16
N ASP A 703 -0.17 -36.36 -26.10
CA ASP A 703 -0.54 -37.78 -26.03
C ASP A 703 0.70 -38.66 -26.15
N CYS A 704 0.79 -39.73 -25.35
CA CYS A 704 1.93 -40.61 -25.28
C CYS A 704 1.51 -42.06 -25.03
N ASP A 705 1.19 -42.82 -26.07
CA ASP A 705 0.94 -44.25 -25.89
C ASP A 705 2.24 -45.05 -25.92
N SER A 706 2.93 -45.14 -24.77
CA SER A 706 4.21 -45.80 -24.70
C SER A 706 4.59 -46.22 -23.28
N ASP A 707 5.25 -47.38 -23.15
CA ASP A 707 5.96 -47.69 -21.91
C ASP A 707 7.20 -46.78 -21.79
N ALA A 708 7.37 -46.18 -20.63
CA ALA A 708 8.52 -45.30 -20.31
C ALA A 708 8.93 -45.46 -18.85
N ARG A 709 10.23 -45.39 -18.58
CA ARG A 709 10.76 -45.17 -17.25
C ARG A 709 11.27 -43.71 -17.09
N TYR A 710 11.85 -43.19 -18.13
CA TYR A 710 12.41 -41.83 -18.09
C TYR A 710 11.63 -40.93 -19.04
N ILE A 711 11.18 -39.79 -18.49
CA ILE A 711 10.55 -38.69 -19.24
C ILE A 711 11.56 -37.56 -19.35
N ARG A 712 11.92 -37.16 -20.58
CA ARG A 712 12.76 -35.99 -20.83
C ARG A 712 11.93 -34.86 -21.41
N VAL A 713 12.08 -33.68 -20.82
CA VAL A 713 11.43 -32.44 -21.24
C VAL A 713 12.52 -31.47 -21.66
N ASP A 714 12.50 -31.04 -22.92
CA ASP A 714 13.37 -30.00 -23.45
C ASP A 714 12.52 -28.74 -23.79
N ILE A 715 12.91 -27.56 -23.31
CA ILE A 715 12.14 -26.32 -23.41
C ILE A 715 12.97 -25.28 -24.12
N THR A 716 12.48 -24.75 -25.23
CA THR A 716 13.11 -23.63 -25.95
C THR A 716 12.54 -22.32 -25.44
N GLY A 717 13.30 -21.59 -24.64
CA GLY A 717 12.88 -20.31 -24.04
C GLY A 717 12.90 -19.13 -25.02
N VAL A 718 12.12 -18.10 -24.71
CA VAL A 718 12.29 -16.75 -25.24
C VAL A 718 13.41 -16.09 -24.43
N LYS A 719 14.60 -15.98 -25.00
CA LYS A 719 15.80 -15.61 -24.20
C LYS A 719 15.85 -14.13 -23.82
N THR A 720 15.27 -13.28 -24.66
CA THR A 720 15.21 -11.83 -24.44
C THR A 720 13.81 -11.31 -24.71
N CYS A 721 13.39 -10.30 -23.95
CA CYS A 721 12.14 -9.62 -24.19
C CYS A 721 12.06 -9.11 -25.63
N PRO A 722 11.00 -9.44 -26.39
CA PRO A 722 10.85 -9.08 -27.79
C PRO A 722 10.66 -7.57 -27.99
N GLU A 723 10.75 -7.10 -29.23
CA GLU A 723 10.72 -5.67 -29.58
C GLU A 723 9.45 -4.95 -29.15
N TRP A 724 8.32 -5.64 -29.09
CA TRP A 724 7.05 -5.09 -28.67
C TRP A 724 6.89 -5.02 -27.14
N HIS A 725 7.76 -5.69 -26.38
CA HIS A 725 7.71 -5.71 -24.92
C HIS A 725 8.44 -4.50 -24.33
N TYR A 726 7.90 -3.89 -23.26
CA TYR A 726 8.50 -2.71 -22.63
C TYR A 726 9.92 -2.96 -22.06
N GLY A 727 10.23 -4.22 -21.69
CA GLY A 727 11.58 -4.64 -21.27
C GLY A 727 12.48 -5.09 -22.42
N VAL A 728 12.26 -4.63 -23.66
CA VAL A 728 12.94 -5.08 -24.87
C VAL A 728 14.46 -5.22 -24.71
N GLY A 729 14.99 -6.37 -25.15
CA GLY A 729 16.42 -6.68 -25.14
C GLY A 729 16.99 -7.14 -23.80
N ASN A 730 16.22 -7.07 -22.71
CA ASN A 730 16.61 -7.64 -21.42
C ASN A 730 16.30 -9.15 -21.37
N PRO A 731 17.02 -9.93 -20.55
CA PRO A 731 16.66 -11.32 -20.32
C PRO A 731 15.23 -11.46 -19.83
N CYS A 732 14.47 -12.40 -20.36
CA CYS A 732 13.15 -12.73 -19.88
C CYS A 732 13.13 -14.12 -19.24
N TRP A 733 12.06 -14.41 -18.53
CA TRP A 733 11.84 -15.65 -17.79
C TRP A 733 10.82 -16.54 -18.49
N PHE A 734 10.90 -17.85 -18.23
CA PHE A 734 9.77 -18.75 -18.22
C PHE A 734 9.74 -19.54 -16.93
N PHE A 735 8.53 -19.87 -16.47
CA PHE A 735 8.30 -20.58 -15.22
C PHE A 735 7.45 -21.83 -15.45
N LEU A 736 7.81 -22.90 -14.74
CA LEU A 736 7.13 -24.19 -14.72
C LEU A 736 6.94 -24.60 -13.25
N ASP A 737 5.78 -25.17 -12.89
CA ASP A 737 5.55 -25.63 -11.53
C ASP A 737 5.43 -27.16 -11.41
N GLU A 738 4.70 -27.82 -12.29
CA GLU A 738 4.42 -29.23 -12.19
C GLU A 738 4.44 -29.92 -13.55
N VAL A 739 4.89 -31.18 -13.57
CA VAL A 739 4.77 -32.09 -14.70
C VAL A 739 3.82 -33.23 -14.35
N ILE A 740 2.78 -33.38 -15.15
CA ILE A 740 1.77 -34.41 -14.97
C ILE A 740 1.98 -35.47 -16.01
N VAL A 741 2.07 -36.72 -15.56
CA VAL A 741 2.20 -37.92 -16.39
C VAL A 741 1.04 -38.84 -16.07
N LYS A 742 0.27 -39.27 -17.09
CA LYS A 742 -0.88 -40.14 -16.95
C LYS A 742 -0.75 -41.38 -17.81
#